data_1b3063160329464d5562a13e68466f42
#
_entry.id   1b3063160329464d5562a13e68466f42
#
_cell.length_a   1.000
_cell.length_b   1.000
_cell.length_c   1.000
_cell.angle_alpha   90.00
_cell.angle_beta   90.00
_cell.angle_gamma   90.00
#
_symmetry.space_group_name_H-M   'P 1'
#
loop_
_entity.id
_entity.type
_entity.pdbx_description
1 polymer ?
#
loop_
_entity_poly.entity_id
_entity_poly.type
_entity_poly.pdbx_seq_one_letter_code
_entity_poly.pdbx_strand_id
1 'polypeptide(L)'
;MDKHRTDAYLAVQATCMLFLAFCAVTFGETETEALLRWKESLPDQPILESWVSPAQNSSAAQSPCSWLGITCDNSSGSVIAINLAYTGLQGTLQNLNFSAFPNLLRLDLKTNNLIGSIPENIGVLSKLQYLDLSTNYLNGTLPLSLANLTQVYEFDASRNNITGILDARLFPDGSDQPKTGLIGIRNLLFQDTLLGGRIPDEIGYMRNLTVLALDGNSFYGPIPPSLGNCTHLSVLRMSGNQLSGMVPPSFGRLTNLSQVFLHINNLQGPVPQELGNSSSLIVLHLAENNFTGDLPPQVCKGGKLVNFSASYNSFTGPIPISLRDCPSLYRVRMEYNQLRGYADQDFGVYPNLTYMDFSYNNVQGELSSNWGNCKNLQYLGMSGNSIGGTIPDKIFQLNQLVELHLSSNKISGEITQQIGNSSSLSPLSLSSNRLSGSIPVGIAKLSNLRTLDLSTNMLRGPIPYQIGDCSNLLSLNLSNNNFNGTIPYQIGNLAALQDLLDLSYNSLSGQIPDDLSKLKNLISLNISHNNLSGSIPDSLGEMLSLSSINLSNNNLEGHVPNTGIFNSSNPVDLRNNKELCGNIQGLQPCNVSYMEPRGGSNKEKVIAAIVASLGGTLLVSSLLVCIFVFGCKTRSMKQNSAPERKSPFSISYFNRRIVYEDIIEASNNFDDTYCIGEGTLGKVYRVVLPGGQVVAIKKLRCEENNLDIESIKSFRSEIEAMTGTRHRNIVKLYGFCSDPSLTFLIYEYMERGSLNDMLRDNEKATELVWPKRVEIVKGVAQALSYMHHDCNPPIIHRDISSKNVLLSKNLEAHISDFGTARFLKADSHIWTSFAGTYGYAAPELAYTKAVTEKCDVFSFGVLAFEILTGKHPGDLISHIQTYGVQNFNFKEILDPRLSPPTKQEKLKELALISNLAISCLQTNSQSRPTMRSITHMIEMETAQDS
;
A
#
# COMPACT_ATOMS: atom_id res chain seq x y z
N MET A 1 92.66 0.14 -27.83
CA MET A 1 91.86 -1.00 -28.25
C MET A 1 90.78 -1.37 -27.27
N ASP A 2 90.79 -0.80 -26.05
CA ASP A 2 89.84 -1.26 -24.98
C ASP A 2 88.49 -0.50 -24.88
N LYS A 3 88.40 0.65 -25.50
CA LYS A 3 87.18 1.42 -25.47
C LYS A 3 86.10 0.90 -26.43
N HIS A 4 86.42 0.31 -27.50
CA HIS A 4 85.52 -0.30 -28.49
C HIS A 4 84.96 -1.66 -28.05
N ARG A 5 85.68 -2.35 -27.14
CA ARG A 5 85.20 -3.64 -26.59
C ARG A 5 84.07 -3.43 -25.48
N THR A 6 84.25 -2.39 -24.70
CA THR A 6 83.27 -2.07 -23.66
C THR A 6 81.93 -1.55 -24.19
N ASP A 7 82.02 -0.73 -25.27
CA ASP A 7 80.82 -0.20 -25.95
C ASP A 7 80.05 -1.28 -26.72
N ALA A 8 80.69 -2.27 -27.27
CA ALA A 8 80.08 -3.43 -27.92
C ALA A 8 79.45 -4.38 -26.90
N TYR A 9 80.00 -4.54 -25.70
CA TYR A 9 79.48 -5.38 -24.66
C TYR A 9 78.24 -4.73 -24.03
N LEU A 10 78.25 -3.40 -23.85
CA LEU A 10 77.10 -2.64 -23.36
C LEU A 10 75.93 -2.62 -24.39
N ALA A 11 76.25 -2.53 -25.68
CA ALA A 11 75.22 -2.59 -26.72
C ALA A 11 74.59 -3.98 -26.85
N VAL A 12 75.38 -5.08 -26.68
CA VAL A 12 74.82 -6.44 -26.65
C VAL A 12 74.01 -6.70 -25.41
N GLN A 13 74.40 -6.19 -24.22
CA GLN A 13 73.61 -6.30 -23.01
C GLN A 13 72.33 -5.48 -23.10
N ALA A 14 72.38 -4.28 -23.71
CA ALA A 14 71.19 -3.44 -23.92
C ALA A 14 70.19 -4.09 -24.93
N THR A 15 70.71 -4.71 -25.99
CA THR A 15 69.90 -5.45 -26.96
C THR A 15 69.31 -6.74 -26.38
N CYS A 16 70.07 -7.48 -25.55
CA CYS A 16 69.54 -8.64 -24.82
C CYS A 16 68.53 -8.24 -23.79
N MET A 17 68.73 -7.12 -23.05
CA MET A 17 67.75 -6.60 -22.13
C MET A 17 66.49 -6.11 -22.85
N LEU A 18 66.60 -5.45 -24.00
CA LEU A 18 65.46 -5.07 -24.86
C LEU A 18 64.80 -6.30 -25.48
N PHE A 19 65.48 -7.33 -25.87
CA PHE A 19 64.91 -8.59 -26.34
C PHE A 19 64.21 -9.38 -25.24
N LEU A 20 64.76 -9.40 -24.01
CA LEU A 20 64.17 -10.01 -22.84
C LEU A 20 62.97 -9.17 -22.39
N ALA A 21 63.01 -7.85 -22.45
CA ALA A 21 61.89 -6.99 -22.22
C ALA A 21 60.81 -7.14 -23.31
N PHE A 22 61.19 -7.35 -24.58
CA PHE A 22 60.23 -7.60 -25.68
C PHE A 22 59.64 -9.02 -25.63
N CYS A 23 60.38 -10.02 -25.16
CA CYS A 23 59.87 -11.38 -24.92
C CYS A 23 59.00 -11.46 -23.65
N ALA A 24 59.20 -10.59 -22.66
CA ALA A 24 58.36 -10.50 -21.45
C ALA A 24 57.01 -9.80 -21.73
N VAL A 25 56.85 -9.16 -22.91
CA VAL A 25 55.60 -8.42 -23.27
C VAL A 25 54.60 -9.27 -24.07
N THR A 26 54.89 -10.56 -24.39
CA THR A 26 53.99 -11.36 -25.24
C THR A 26 53.47 -12.67 -24.67
N PHE A 27 53.62 -12.95 -23.38
CA PHE A 27 52.83 -14.00 -22.76
C PHE A 27 51.62 -13.34 -22.11
N GLY A 28 50.49 -13.36 -22.81
CA GLY A 28 49.21 -13.01 -22.22
C GLY A 28 48.92 -13.93 -21.05
N GLU A 29 48.27 -13.38 -20.03
CA GLU A 29 47.80 -14.13 -18.84
C GLU A 29 46.95 -15.34 -19.25
N THR A 30 47.24 -16.51 -18.68
CA THR A 30 46.47 -17.73 -19.00
C THR A 30 45.08 -17.68 -18.29
N GLU A 31 44.09 -18.45 -18.83
CA GLU A 31 42.76 -18.58 -18.23
C GLU A 31 42.84 -18.98 -16.76
N THR A 32 43.78 -19.90 -16.43
CA THR A 32 44.00 -20.35 -15.01
C THR A 32 44.49 -19.22 -14.11
N GLU A 33 45.50 -18.46 -14.58
CA GLU A 33 46.07 -17.32 -13.83
C GLU A 33 45.03 -16.22 -13.60
N ALA A 34 44.23 -15.93 -14.64
CA ALA A 34 43.18 -14.92 -14.56
C ALA A 34 42.09 -15.30 -13.51
N LEU A 35 41.67 -16.56 -13.47
CA LEU A 35 40.71 -17.07 -12.49
C LEU A 35 41.28 -17.04 -11.07
N LEU A 36 42.54 -17.47 -10.88
CA LEU A 36 43.21 -17.46 -9.56
C LEU A 36 43.43 -16.04 -9.07
N ARG A 37 43.85 -15.09 -9.91
CA ARG A 37 44.01 -13.69 -9.55
C ARG A 37 42.68 -13.08 -9.17
N TRP A 38 41.60 -13.41 -9.88
CA TRP A 38 40.27 -12.97 -9.50
C TRP A 38 39.88 -13.54 -8.16
N LYS A 39 40.02 -14.86 -7.92
CA LYS A 39 39.78 -15.50 -6.61
C LYS A 39 40.55 -14.80 -5.48
N GLU A 40 41.85 -14.52 -5.68
CA GLU A 40 42.72 -13.87 -4.68
C GLU A 40 42.27 -12.43 -4.35
N SER A 41 41.57 -11.78 -5.27
CA SER A 41 41.03 -10.42 -5.10
C SER A 41 39.67 -10.38 -4.40
N LEU A 42 39.02 -11.53 -4.26
CA LEU A 42 37.73 -11.66 -3.56
C LEU A 42 37.97 -11.89 -2.05
N PRO A 43 37.03 -11.53 -1.19
CA PRO A 43 37.01 -12.00 0.20
C PRO A 43 37.12 -13.53 0.25
N ASP A 44 37.46 -14.09 1.38
CA ASP A 44 37.54 -15.55 1.54
C ASP A 44 36.25 -16.24 1.11
N GLN A 45 36.36 -17.14 0.10
CA GLN A 45 35.23 -17.78 -0.57
C GLN A 45 35.36 -19.31 -0.48
N PRO A 46 34.80 -19.97 0.51
CA PRO A 46 34.84 -21.44 0.64
C PRO A 46 34.33 -22.16 -0.63
N ILE A 47 33.41 -21.54 -1.35
CA ILE A 47 32.85 -22.09 -2.59
C ILE A 47 33.89 -22.24 -3.71
N LEU A 48 34.96 -21.44 -3.68
CA LEU A 48 36.05 -21.49 -4.65
C LEU A 48 37.27 -22.33 -4.15
N GLU A 49 37.09 -23.16 -3.14
CA GLU A 49 38.18 -24.04 -2.64
C GLU A 49 38.75 -24.96 -3.72
N SER A 50 37.90 -25.41 -4.68
CA SER A 50 38.34 -26.22 -5.82
C SER A 50 39.31 -25.50 -6.77
N TRP A 51 39.36 -24.16 -6.73
CA TRP A 51 40.24 -23.35 -7.56
C TRP A 51 41.59 -23.26 -6.91
N VAL A 52 42.50 -24.17 -7.26
CA VAL A 52 43.83 -24.29 -6.64
C VAL A 52 44.95 -24.11 -7.68
N SER A 53 46.03 -23.43 -7.25
CA SER A 53 47.21 -23.28 -8.11
C SER A 53 47.87 -24.65 -8.33
N PRO A 54 48.36 -24.96 -9.56
CA PRO A 54 49.15 -26.17 -9.82
C PRO A 54 50.37 -26.23 -8.91
N ALA A 55 50.50 -27.31 -8.12
CA ALA A 55 51.65 -27.49 -7.28
C ALA A 55 52.95 -27.51 -8.16
N GLN A 56 53.98 -26.80 -7.70
CA GLN A 56 55.27 -26.58 -8.45
C GLN A 56 55.98 -27.84 -8.91
N ASN A 57 55.52 -29.06 -8.54
CA ASN A 57 56.18 -30.34 -8.82
C ASN A 57 55.27 -31.40 -9.49
N SER A 58 54.07 -31.09 -9.96
CA SER A 58 53.26 -32.04 -10.71
C SER A 58 53.32 -31.76 -12.19
N SER A 59 53.79 -32.76 -12.95
CA SER A 59 53.89 -32.74 -14.42
C SER A 59 52.51 -32.71 -15.15
N ALA A 60 51.41 -32.63 -14.45
CA ALA A 60 50.09 -32.42 -14.96
C ALA A 60 49.60 -31.02 -14.46
N ALA A 61 49.70 -30.01 -15.32
CA ALA A 61 49.01 -28.74 -15.11
C ALA A 61 47.53 -29.03 -14.89
N GLN A 62 47.02 -28.81 -13.67
CA GLN A 62 45.57 -28.95 -13.41
C GLN A 62 44.84 -27.88 -14.20
N SER A 63 44.20 -28.32 -15.29
CA SER A 63 43.35 -27.48 -16.10
C SER A 63 42.20 -26.92 -15.27
N PRO A 64 41.80 -25.65 -15.42
CA PRO A 64 40.66 -25.07 -14.69
C PRO A 64 39.32 -25.79 -15.01
N CYS A 65 39.34 -26.69 -16.00
CA CYS A 65 38.16 -27.45 -16.43
C CYS A 65 37.55 -28.39 -15.39
N SER A 66 38.30 -28.69 -14.32
CA SER A 66 37.77 -29.47 -13.17
C SER A 66 37.25 -28.60 -12.02
N TRP A 67 37.37 -27.29 -12.11
CA TRP A 67 36.97 -26.37 -11.06
C TRP A 67 35.45 -26.15 -11.04
N LEU A 68 34.94 -25.90 -9.89
CA LEU A 68 33.51 -25.60 -9.72
C LEU A 68 33.12 -24.42 -10.62
N GLY A 69 32.05 -24.59 -11.38
CA GLY A 69 31.49 -23.56 -12.24
C GLY A 69 32.24 -23.30 -13.56
N ILE A 70 33.34 -23.99 -13.82
CA ILE A 70 34.12 -23.85 -15.06
C ILE A 70 33.79 -24.99 -16.03
N THR A 71 33.50 -24.62 -17.27
CA THR A 71 33.30 -25.59 -18.36
C THR A 71 34.23 -25.26 -19.50
N CYS A 72 34.94 -26.29 -20.03
CA CYS A 72 35.83 -26.13 -21.14
C CYS A 72 35.33 -26.85 -22.42
N ASP A 73 35.82 -26.40 -23.56
CA ASP A 73 35.63 -27.09 -24.81
C ASP A 73 36.46 -28.38 -24.84
N ASN A 74 35.84 -29.48 -25.21
CA ASN A 74 36.49 -30.82 -25.23
C ASN A 74 37.63 -30.94 -26.19
N SER A 75 37.68 -30.11 -27.24
CA SER A 75 38.69 -30.21 -28.30
C SER A 75 39.91 -29.32 -28.03
N SER A 76 39.72 -28.13 -27.52
CA SER A 76 40.78 -27.12 -27.29
C SER A 76 41.20 -27.03 -25.83
N GLY A 77 40.41 -27.50 -24.88
CA GLY A 77 40.63 -27.34 -23.45
C GLY A 77 40.44 -25.90 -22.95
N SER A 78 39.94 -24.98 -23.78
CA SER A 78 39.73 -23.57 -23.45
C SER A 78 38.41 -23.40 -22.68
N VAL A 79 38.37 -22.46 -21.75
CA VAL A 79 37.16 -22.11 -20.95
C VAL A 79 36.09 -21.51 -21.87
N ILE A 80 34.93 -22.17 -21.92
CA ILE A 80 33.78 -21.71 -22.72
C ILE A 80 32.62 -21.24 -21.83
N ALA A 81 32.60 -21.62 -20.54
CA ALA A 81 31.58 -21.13 -19.60
C ALA A 81 32.16 -20.95 -18.20
N ILE A 82 31.72 -19.86 -17.57
CA ILE A 82 31.87 -19.56 -16.15
C ILE A 82 30.46 -19.45 -15.59
N ASN A 83 30.06 -20.42 -14.75
CA ASN A 83 28.75 -20.48 -14.12
C ASN A 83 28.88 -20.62 -12.59
N LEU A 84 28.75 -19.49 -11.91
CA LEU A 84 28.77 -19.39 -10.47
C LEU A 84 27.45 -18.82 -9.92
N ALA A 85 26.33 -19.14 -10.60
CA ALA A 85 25.02 -18.73 -10.15
C ALA A 85 24.65 -19.33 -8.80
N TYR A 86 23.98 -18.55 -7.92
CA TYR A 86 23.50 -18.99 -6.59
C TYR A 86 24.61 -19.47 -5.63
N THR A 87 25.84 -18.99 -5.78
CA THR A 87 26.97 -19.43 -4.96
C THR A 87 27.26 -18.55 -3.75
N GLY A 88 26.58 -17.40 -3.64
CA GLY A 88 26.81 -16.42 -2.58
C GLY A 88 28.14 -15.67 -2.75
N LEU A 89 28.73 -15.68 -3.95
CA LEU A 89 30.01 -15.05 -4.28
C LEU A 89 30.01 -13.56 -3.93
N GLN A 90 31.06 -13.12 -3.21
CA GLN A 90 31.22 -11.72 -2.77
C GLN A 90 32.44 -11.08 -3.44
N GLY A 91 32.43 -9.75 -3.57
CA GLY A 91 33.54 -8.96 -4.09
C GLY A 91 33.18 -8.27 -5.42
N THR A 92 34.18 -8.07 -6.31
CA THR A 92 34.01 -7.27 -7.53
C THR A 92 34.47 -8.04 -8.78
N LEU A 93 34.06 -7.56 -9.95
CA LEU A 93 34.52 -8.06 -11.25
C LEU A 93 35.79 -7.35 -11.76
N GLN A 94 36.30 -6.33 -11.05
CA GLN A 94 37.35 -5.43 -11.54
C GLN A 94 38.68 -6.15 -11.84
N ASN A 95 39.01 -7.19 -11.10
CA ASN A 95 40.26 -7.94 -11.23
C ASN A 95 40.13 -9.20 -12.09
N LEU A 96 38.94 -9.47 -12.65
CA LEU A 96 38.78 -10.53 -13.65
C LEU A 96 39.27 -10.04 -15.02
N ASN A 97 40.37 -10.59 -15.48
CA ASN A 97 40.90 -10.23 -16.82
C ASN A 97 40.16 -10.98 -17.91
N PHE A 98 39.15 -10.35 -18.48
CA PHE A 98 38.33 -10.95 -19.56
C PHE A 98 39.14 -11.24 -20.84
N SER A 99 40.28 -10.57 -21.09
CA SER A 99 41.11 -10.83 -22.25
C SER A 99 41.72 -12.23 -22.24
N ALA A 100 41.80 -12.88 -21.08
CA ALA A 100 42.29 -14.24 -20.97
C ALA A 100 41.27 -15.29 -21.50
N PHE A 101 40.00 -14.92 -21.76
CA PHE A 101 38.93 -15.84 -22.15
C PHE A 101 38.40 -15.61 -23.57
N PRO A 102 39.18 -15.75 -24.61
CA PRO A 102 38.77 -15.42 -25.99
C PRO A 102 37.70 -16.36 -26.57
N ASN A 103 37.45 -17.50 -25.92
CA ASN A 103 36.46 -18.48 -26.33
C ASN A 103 35.23 -18.57 -25.39
N LEU A 104 35.07 -17.64 -24.43
CA LEU A 104 33.96 -17.63 -23.50
C LEU A 104 32.63 -17.39 -24.25
N LEU A 105 31.70 -18.33 -24.09
CA LEU A 105 30.33 -18.27 -24.65
C LEU A 105 29.28 -17.91 -23.57
N ARG A 106 29.52 -18.30 -22.30
CA ARG A 106 28.58 -18.10 -21.21
C ARG A 106 29.28 -17.55 -19.97
N LEU A 107 28.75 -16.44 -19.45
CA LEU A 107 29.09 -15.88 -18.15
C LEU A 107 27.79 -15.75 -17.32
N ASP A 108 27.66 -16.59 -16.30
CA ASP A 108 26.47 -16.65 -15.44
C ASP A 108 26.89 -16.45 -13.97
N LEU A 109 26.61 -15.28 -13.46
CA LEU A 109 26.97 -14.86 -12.08
C LEU A 109 25.73 -14.41 -11.29
N LYS A 110 24.52 -14.79 -11.76
CA LYS A 110 23.28 -14.36 -11.13
C LYS A 110 23.14 -14.80 -9.68
N THR A 111 22.36 -14.02 -8.94
CA THR A 111 22.00 -14.31 -7.55
C THR A 111 23.22 -14.56 -6.67
N ASN A 112 24.07 -13.53 -6.60
CA ASN A 112 25.27 -13.46 -5.77
C ASN A 112 25.33 -12.14 -4.99
N ASN A 113 26.45 -11.87 -4.32
CA ASN A 113 26.68 -10.66 -3.53
C ASN A 113 27.78 -9.78 -4.17
N LEU A 114 27.86 -9.78 -5.49
CA LEU A 114 28.88 -9.00 -6.22
C LEU A 114 28.55 -7.49 -6.15
N ILE A 115 29.57 -6.69 -5.89
CA ILE A 115 29.53 -5.23 -5.78
C ILE A 115 30.43 -4.57 -6.82
N GLY A 116 30.42 -3.24 -6.89
CA GLY A 116 31.22 -2.46 -7.85
C GLY A 116 30.56 -2.39 -9.22
N SER A 117 31.27 -1.83 -10.22
CA SER A 117 30.75 -1.63 -11.56
C SER A 117 31.06 -2.81 -12.49
N ILE A 118 30.30 -2.94 -13.57
CA ILE A 118 30.65 -3.82 -14.70
C ILE A 118 31.89 -3.25 -15.38
N PRO A 119 33.00 -4.01 -15.48
CA PRO A 119 34.26 -3.46 -16.01
C PRO A 119 34.20 -3.20 -17.51
N GLU A 120 34.90 -2.15 -17.98
CA GLU A 120 35.01 -1.81 -19.40
C GLU A 120 35.60 -2.93 -20.25
N ASN A 121 36.54 -3.74 -19.72
CA ASN A 121 37.16 -4.83 -20.44
C ASN A 121 36.23 -6.02 -20.71
N ILE A 122 34.99 -6.06 -20.21
CA ILE A 122 33.99 -7.11 -20.54
C ILE A 122 33.72 -7.17 -22.06
N GLY A 123 33.81 -6.02 -22.75
CA GLY A 123 33.55 -5.92 -24.16
C GLY A 123 34.57 -6.65 -25.08
N VAL A 124 35.65 -7.22 -24.54
CA VAL A 124 36.60 -8.04 -25.33
C VAL A 124 36.09 -9.46 -25.57
N LEU A 125 35.04 -9.89 -24.87
CA LEU A 125 34.43 -11.22 -24.99
C LEU A 125 33.56 -11.36 -26.26
N SER A 126 34.17 -11.21 -27.45
CA SER A 126 33.47 -11.12 -28.74
C SER A 126 32.62 -12.34 -29.10
N LYS A 127 32.87 -13.51 -28.49
CA LYS A 127 32.13 -14.75 -28.72
C LYS A 127 31.03 -14.98 -27.69
N LEU A 128 30.92 -14.11 -26.68
CA LEU A 128 29.94 -14.27 -25.62
C LEU A 128 28.52 -14.29 -26.17
N GLN A 129 27.74 -15.27 -25.77
CA GLN A 129 26.35 -15.50 -26.20
C GLN A 129 25.34 -15.28 -25.09
N TYR A 130 25.73 -15.53 -23.84
CA TYR A 130 24.88 -15.45 -22.64
C TYR A 130 25.63 -14.69 -21.55
N LEU A 131 25.02 -13.62 -21.06
CA LEU A 131 25.52 -12.79 -19.97
C LEU A 131 24.42 -12.58 -18.94
N ASP A 132 24.57 -13.19 -17.76
CA ASP A 132 23.63 -13.02 -16.65
C ASP A 132 24.38 -12.58 -15.38
N LEU A 133 24.15 -11.32 -15.02
CA LEU A 133 24.68 -10.64 -13.84
C LEU A 133 23.56 -10.28 -12.87
N SER A 134 22.35 -10.79 -13.08
CA SER A 134 21.14 -10.40 -12.35
C SER A 134 21.19 -10.73 -10.87
N THR A 135 20.43 -9.98 -10.09
CA THR A 135 20.28 -10.20 -8.63
C THR A 135 21.63 -10.18 -7.92
N ASN A 136 22.31 -9.06 -8.04
CA ASN A 136 23.56 -8.70 -7.39
C ASN A 136 23.50 -7.26 -6.84
N TYR A 137 24.62 -6.72 -6.39
CA TYR A 137 24.74 -5.33 -5.90
C TYR A 137 25.63 -4.49 -6.81
N LEU A 138 25.71 -4.84 -8.08
CA LEU A 138 26.48 -4.12 -9.07
C LEU A 138 25.95 -2.69 -9.20
N ASN A 139 26.85 -1.72 -9.29
CA ASN A 139 26.55 -0.30 -9.36
C ASN A 139 27.27 0.39 -10.55
N GLY A 140 27.23 1.73 -10.58
CA GLY A 140 27.81 2.48 -11.69
C GLY A 140 26.98 2.39 -12.96
N THR A 141 27.56 2.76 -14.11
CA THR A 141 26.87 2.81 -15.40
C THR A 141 27.20 1.59 -16.27
N LEU A 142 26.36 1.30 -17.25
CA LEU A 142 26.63 0.29 -18.27
C LEU A 142 27.84 0.73 -19.12
N PRO A 143 28.92 -0.07 -19.20
CA PRO A 143 30.08 0.30 -20.02
C PRO A 143 29.77 0.23 -21.52
N LEU A 144 30.24 1.20 -22.27
CA LEU A 144 30.01 1.26 -23.74
C LEU A 144 30.63 0.10 -24.50
N SER A 145 31.62 -0.53 -23.93
CA SER A 145 32.26 -1.73 -24.53
C SER A 145 31.29 -2.91 -24.69
N LEU A 146 30.17 -2.93 -23.95
CA LEU A 146 29.09 -3.91 -24.16
C LEU A 146 28.57 -3.92 -25.61
N ALA A 147 28.70 -2.81 -26.35
CA ALA A 147 28.39 -2.74 -27.79
C ALA A 147 29.21 -3.69 -28.66
N ASN A 148 30.35 -4.17 -28.17
CA ASN A 148 31.20 -5.14 -28.87
C ASN A 148 30.69 -6.58 -28.73
N LEU A 149 29.74 -6.85 -27.83
CA LEU A 149 29.21 -8.19 -27.61
C LEU A 149 28.11 -8.54 -28.63
N THR A 150 28.49 -8.57 -29.91
CA THR A 150 27.54 -8.69 -31.05
C THR A 150 26.83 -10.04 -31.12
N GLN A 151 27.35 -11.09 -30.46
CA GLN A 151 26.77 -12.44 -30.45
C GLN A 151 25.88 -12.74 -29.24
N VAL A 152 25.82 -11.83 -28.28
CA VAL A 152 24.98 -12.01 -27.09
C VAL A 152 23.51 -12.01 -27.49
N TYR A 153 22.83 -13.12 -27.19
CA TYR A 153 21.37 -13.23 -27.38
C TYR A 153 20.57 -12.99 -26.09
N GLU A 154 21.19 -13.16 -24.93
CA GLU A 154 20.59 -12.87 -23.62
C GLU A 154 21.54 -12.04 -22.77
N PHE A 155 21.06 -10.87 -22.34
CA PHE A 155 21.74 -10.02 -21.37
C PHE A 155 20.79 -9.65 -20.26
N ASP A 156 21.06 -10.22 -19.07
CA ASP A 156 20.34 -9.92 -17.85
C ASP A 156 21.27 -9.23 -16.84
N ALA A 157 20.97 -7.98 -16.51
CA ALA A 157 21.60 -7.23 -15.43
C ALA A 157 20.55 -6.70 -14.44
N SER A 158 19.36 -7.31 -14.46
CA SER A 158 18.25 -6.93 -13.60
C SER A 158 18.57 -7.08 -12.12
N ARG A 159 17.80 -6.36 -11.27
CA ARG A 159 17.94 -6.44 -9.81
C ARG A 159 19.35 -6.15 -9.34
N ASN A 160 19.84 -4.99 -9.77
CA ASN A 160 21.14 -4.43 -9.40
C ASN A 160 20.99 -2.92 -9.09
N ASN A 161 22.06 -2.30 -8.62
CA ASN A 161 22.11 -0.86 -8.34
C ASN A 161 22.72 -0.06 -9.51
N ILE A 162 22.58 -0.57 -10.76
CA ILE A 162 23.12 0.06 -11.96
C ILE A 162 22.38 1.36 -12.23
N THR A 163 23.12 2.44 -12.44
CA THR A 163 22.65 3.81 -12.63
C THR A 163 22.94 4.33 -14.04
N GLY A 164 22.52 5.55 -14.32
CA GLY A 164 22.80 6.22 -15.61
C GLY A 164 21.69 5.99 -16.62
N ILE A 165 22.06 6.05 -17.90
CA ILE A 165 21.13 5.97 -19.04
C ILE A 165 21.42 4.77 -19.93
N LEU A 166 20.44 4.36 -20.73
CA LEU A 166 20.67 3.48 -21.87
C LEU A 166 21.28 4.33 -23.01
N ASP A 167 22.59 4.27 -23.18
CA ASP A 167 23.25 5.03 -24.22
C ASP A 167 22.92 4.43 -25.59
N ALA A 168 22.58 5.28 -26.58
CA ALA A 168 22.25 4.88 -27.95
C ALA A 168 23.35 4.02 -28.62
N ARG A 169 24.61 4.25 -28.26
CA ARG A 169 25.78 3.51 -28.78
C ARG A 169 25.83 2.04 -28.34
N LEU A 170 25.03 1.63 -27.36
CA LEU A 170 24.88 0.21 -26.99
C LEU A 170 24.09 -0.59 -28.04
N PHE A 171 23.36 0.08 -28.91
CA PHE A 171 22.43 -0.52 -29.87
C PHE A 171 22.95 -0.39 -31.30
N PRO A 172 22.45 -1.19 -32.26
CA PRO A 172 22.79 -1.07 -33.66
C PRO A 172 22.52 0.33 -34.24
N ASP A 173 23.33 0.79 -35.17
CA ASP A 173 23.25 2.13 -35.80
C ASP A 173 22.15 2.26 -36.87
N GLY A 174 21.35 1.22 -37.10
CA GLY A 174 20.31 1.18 -38.12
C GLY A 174 20.82 0.93 -39.56
N SER A 175 22.10 0.74 -39.75
CA SER A 175 22.66 0.33 -41.07
C SER A 175 22.27 -1.11 -41.42
N ASP A 176 22.32 -1.47 -42.69
CA ASP A 176 22.01 -2.83 -43.18
C ASP A 176 22.98 -3.90 -42.64
N GLN A 177 24.19 -3.51 -42.29
CA GLN A 177 25.23 -4.38 -41.72
C GLN A 177 25.93 -3.69 -40.54
N PRO A 178 25.26 -3.56 -39.42
CA PRO A 178 25.86 -2.95 -38.22
C PRO A 178 27.04 -3.79 -37.74
N LYS A 179 28.17 -3.13 -37.41
CA LYS A 179 29.37 -3.81 -36.90
C LYS A 179 29.45 -3.84 -35.38
N THR A 180 28.72 -2.97 -34.74
CA THR A 180 28.70 -2.80 -33.28
C THR A 180 27.28 -2.67 -32.79
N GLY A 181 27.12 -2.77 -31.50
CA GLY A 181 25.83 -2.80 -30.80
C GLY A 181 25.43 -4.22 -30.45
N LEU A 182 24.35 -4.34 -29.64
CA LEU A 182 23.79 -5.62 -29.17
C LEU A 182 22.96 -6.28 -30.30
N ILE A 183 23.59 -6.59 -31.43
CA ILE A 183 22.95 -7.03 -32.70
C ILE A 183 22.23 -8.37 -32.52
N GLY A 184 22.83 -9.30 -31.74
CA GLY A 184 22.33 -10.66 -31.53
C GLY A 184 21.23 -10.78 -30.51
N ILE A 185 20.93 -9.69 -29.80
CA ILE A 185 20.09 -9.72 -28.63
C ILE A 185 18.66 -10.20 -28.92
N ARG A 186 18.16 -11.12 -28.10
CA ARG A 186 16.77 -11.57 -28.07
C ARG A 186 16.10 -11.19 -26.75
N ASN A 187 16.83 -11.32 -25.65
CA ASN A 187 16.33 -11.01 -24.31
C ASN A 187 17.21 -9.91 -23.70
N LEU A 188 16.64 -8.73 -23.49
CA LEU A 188 17.28 -7.58 -22.81
C LEU A 188 16.54 -7.29 -21.53
N LEU A 189 17.19 -7.60 -20.38
CA LEU A 189 16.54 -7.63 -19.08
C LEU A 189 17.28 -6.68 -18.11
N PHE A 190 16.69 -5.50 -17.87
CA PHE A 190 17.20 -4.47 -16.98
C PHE A 190 16.15 -4.04 -15.95
N GLN A 191 15.16 -4.93 -15.69
CA GLN A 191 14.14 -4.62 -14.70
C GLN A 191 14.77 -4.46 -13.31
N ASP A 192 14.19 -3.56 -12.53
CA ASP A 192 14.57 -3.36 -11.15
C ASP A 192 16.04 -2.94 -10.98
N THR A 193 16.45 -1.93 -11.76
CA THR A 193 17.72 -1.22 -11.58
C THR A 193 17.45 0.26 -11.26
N LEU A 194 18.48 1.09 -11.26
CA LEU A 194 18.37 2.54 -11.10
C LEU A 194 18.63 3.29 -12.41
N LEU A 195 18.43 2.61 -13.55
CA LEU A 195 18.56 3.20 -14.87
C LEU A 195 17.46 4.24 -15.11
N GLY A 196 17.80 5.29 -15.86
CA GLY A 196 16.87 6.36 -16.16
C GLY A 196 17.12 7.00 -17.53
N GLY A 197 16.66 8.23 -17.69
CA GLY A 197 16.77 8.92 -18.97
C GLY A 197 15.67 8.53 -19.95
N ARG A 198 15.84 8.91 -21.21
CA ARG A 198 14.94 8.49 -22.29
C ARG A 198 15.38 7.13 -22.84
N ILE A 199 14.40 6.33 -23.25
CA ILE A 199 14.68 5.12 -24.02
C ILE A 199 15.12 5.55 -25.42
N PRO A 200 16.32 5.14 -25.90
CA PRO A 200 16.84 5.59 -27.19
C PRO A 200 16.09 4.95 -28.36
N ASP A 201 15.96 5.70 -29.45
CA ASP A 201 15.29 5.23 -30.68
C ASP A 201 15.99 4.03 -31.31
N GLU A 202 17.30 3.91 -31.13
CA GLU A 202 18.15 2.83 -31.63
C GLU A 202 17.74 1.45 -31.13
N ILE A 203 17.01 1.36 -29.99
CA ILE A 203 16.46 0.10 -29.49
C ILE A 203 15.56 -0.59 -30.53
N GLY A 204 14.92 0.19 -31.40
CA GLY A 204 14.09 -0.31 -32.50
C GLY A 204 14.82 -0.98 -33.63
N TYR A 205 16.17 -0.94 -33.65
CA TYR A 205 17.00 -1.62 -34.66
C TYR A 205 17.39 -3.05 -34.24
N MET A 206 17.05 -3.47 -33.00
CA MET A 206 17.26 -4.84 -32.54
C MET A 206 16.21 -5.78 -33.14
N ARG A 207 16.37 -6.19 -34.38
CA ARG A 207 15.36 -6.96 -35.15
C ARG A 207 15.05 -8.33 -34.56
N ASN A 208 15.95 -8.92 -33.77
CA ASN A 208 15.79 -10.24 -33.15
C ASN A 208 15.15 -10.17 -31.73
N LEU A 209 14.85 -8.97 -31.22
CA LEU A 209 14.36 -8.76 -29.87
C LEU A 209 13.01 -9.46 -29.66
N THR A 210 12.97 -10.36 -28.65
CA THR A 210 11.77 -11.11 -28.24
C THR A 210 11.24 -10.69 -26.87
N VAL A 211 12.15 -10.34 -25.97
CA VAL A 211 11.82 -9.88 -24.61
C VAL A 211 12.56 -8.57 -24.33
N LEU A 212 11.81 -7.54 -23.96
CA LEU A 212 12.32 -6.29 -23.42
C LEU A 212 11.73 -6.05 -22.06
N ALA A 213 12.56 -6.05 -21.01
CA ALA A 213 12.16 -5.80 -19.64
C ALA A 213 12.94 -4.62 -19.06
N LEU A 214 12.25 -3.49 -18.89
CA LEU A 214 12.75 -2.23 -18.35
C LEU A 214 11.92 -1.77 -17.14
N ASP A 215 11.08 -2.64 -16.58
CA ASP A 215 10.16 -2.30 -15.49
C ASP A 215 10.92 -1.99 -14.19
N GLY A 216 10.31 -1.17 -13.32
CA GLY A 216 10.87 -0.80 -12.02
C GLY A 216 12.15 0.03 -12.11
N ASN A 217 12.18 1.03 -12.98
CA ASN A 217 13.29 1.94 -13.23
C ASN A 217 12.87 3.42 -13.16
N SER A 218 13.72 4.32 -13.62
CA SER A 218 13.49 5.76 -13.67
C SER A 218 13.44 6.32 -15.10
N PHE A 219 13.01 5.52 -16.07
CA PHE A 219 12.88 5.97 -17.45
C PHE A 219 11.74 6.98 -17.59
N TYR A 220 11.99 8.06 -18.36
CA TYR A 220 11.02 9.11 -18.63
C TYR A 220 10.92 9.45 -20.11
N GLY A 221 9.93 10.29 -20.46
CA GLY A 221 9.69 10.69 -21.86
C GLY A 221 8.87 9.64 -22.63
N PRO A 222 8.70 9.82 -23.95
CA PRO A 222 7.86 8.94 -24.76
C PRO A 222 8.50 7.58 -25.01
N ILE A 223 7.65 6.57 -25.23
CA ILE A 223 8.09 5.28 -25.78
C ILE A 223 8.51 5.49 -27.23
N PRO A 224 9.71 5.03 -27.65
CA PRO A 224 10.20 5.24 -29.00
C PRO A 224 9.30 4.58 -30.06
N PRO A 225 8.82 5.30 -31.08
CA PRO A 225 8.04 4.71 -32.20
C PRO A 225 8.80 3.64 -32.98
N SER A 226 10.13 3.70 -33.00
CA SER A 226 11.01 2.73 -33.63
C SER A 226 10.88 1.32 -33.06
N LEU A 227 10.48 1.19 -31.77
CA LEU A 227 10.26 -0.09 -31.12
C LEU A 227 9.21 -0.96 -31.86
N GLY A 228 8.27 -0.34 -32.58
CA GLY A 228 7.34 -1.03 -33.48
C GLY A 228 8.01 -1.77 -34.67
N ASN A 229 9.32 -1.66 -34.88
CA ASN A 229 10.07 -2.42 -35.85
C ASN A 229 10.59 -3.75 -35.31
N CYS A 230 10.54 -3.98 -34.01
CA CYS A 230 10.93 -5.23 -33.38
C CYS A 230 9.80 -6.28 -33.50
N THR A 231 9.53 -6.75 -34.71
CA THR A 231 8.35 -7.59 -35.07
C THR A 231 8.35 -8.96 -34.38
N HIS A 232 9.47 -9.42 -33.83
CA HIS A 232 9.56 -10.65 -33.02
C HIS A 232 9.24 -10.44 -31.55
N LEU A 233 9.02 -9.20 -31.12
CA LEU A 233 8.75 -8.87 -29.71
C LEU A 233 7.47 -9.57 -29.23
N SER A 234 7.61 -10.38 -28.20
CA SER A 234 6.53 -11.14 -27.57
C SER A 234 6.23 -10.68 -26.15
N VAL A 235 7.24 -10.19 -25.43
CA VAL A 235 7.10 -9.68 -24.05
C VAL A 235 7.67 -8.28 -23.96
N LEU A 236 6.83 -7.33 -23.57
CA LEU A 236 7.20 -5.95 -23.33
C LEU A 236 6.84 -5.56 -21.89
N ARG A 237 7.86 -5.24 -21.09
CA ARG A 237 7.71 -4.85 -19.68
C ARG A 237 8.36 -3.49 -19.47
N MET A 238 7.53 -2.47 -19.20
CA MET A 238 7.96 -1.09 -18.96
C MET A 238 7.20 -0.47 -17.77
N SER A 239 6.55 -1.29 -16.94
CA SER A 239 5.78 -0.80 -15.79
C SER A 239 6.67 -0.16 -14.73
N GLY A 240 6.06 0.67 -13.84
CA GLY A 240 6.81 1.27 -12.73
C GLY A 240 7.94 2.19 -13.18
N ASN A 241 7.67 3.09 -14.13
CA ASN A 241 8.57 4.11 -14.65
C ASN A 241 7.87 5.49 -14.68
N GLN A 242 8.51 6.47 -15.31
CA GLN A 242 7.98 7.83 -15.52
C GLN A 242 7.71 8.10 -17.00
N LEU A 243 7.40 7.06 -17.78
CA LEU A 243 7.17 7.18 -19.22
C LEU A 243 5.91 8.02 -19.48
N SER A 244 5.96 8.89 -20.48
CA SER A 244 4.92 9.85 -20.81
C SER A 244 4.59 9.83 -22.32
N GLY A 245 3.62 10.66 -22.73
CA GLY A 245 3.15 10.66 -24.11
C GLY A 245 2.25 9.47 -24.44
N MET A 246 2.00 9.23 -25.71
CA MET A 246 1.12 8.17 -26.19
C MET A 246 1.86 6.87 -26.43
N VAL A 247 1.17 5.73 -26.31
CA VAL A 247 1.68 4.46 -26.85
C VAL A 247 1.76 4.60 -28.37
N PRO A 248 2.93 4.35 -28.99
CA PRO A 248 3.10 4.58 -30.42
C PRO A 248 2.13 3.75 -31.28
N PRO A 249 1.47 4.34 -32.29
CA PRO A 249 0.62 3.58 -33.24
C PRO A 249 1.38 2.44 -33.95
N SER A 250 2.70 2.55 -34.05
CA SER A 250 3.57 1.49 -34.61
C SER A 250 3.48 0.16 -33.85
N PHE A 251 2.98 0.14 -32.60
CA PHE A 251 2.73 -1.08 -31.82
C PHE A 251 1.68 -1.99 -32.46
N GLY A 252 0.80 -1.46 -33.31
CA GLY A 252 -0.12 -2.27 -34.11
C GLY A 252 0.58 -3.27 -35.06
N ARG A 253 1.89 -3.08 -35.35
CA ARG A 253 2.69 -4.01 -36.14
C ARG A 253 3.27 -5.18 -35.34
N LEU A 254 3.23 -5.11 -34.00
CA LEU A 254 3.78 -6.13 -33.10
C LEU A 254 2.80 -7.30 -32.90
N THR A 255 2.55 -8.05 -33.95
CA THR A 255 1.54 -9.14 -33.96
C THR A 255 1.90 -10.34 -33.07
N ASN A 256 3.16 -10.46 -32.66
CA ASN A 256 3.64 -11.53 -31.78
C ASN A 256 3.52 -11.20 -30.29
N LEU A 257 3.08 -9.98 -29.93
CA LEU A 257 2.93 -9.60 -28.53
C LEU A 257 1.98 -10.54 -27.80
N SER A 258 2.48 -11.12 -26.72
CA SER A 258 1.73 -11.97 -25.80
C SER A 258 1.57 -11.37 -24.43
N GLN A 259 2.53 -10.58 -23.98
CA GLN A 259 2.51 -9.92 -22.68
C GLN A 259 2.95 -8.46 -22.80
N VAL A 260 2.11 -7.56 -22.31
CA VAL A 260 2.34 -6.10 -22.34
C VAL A 260 2.08 -5.53 -20.95
N PHE A 261 3.12 -4.97 -20.33
CA PHE A 261 3.05 -4.34 -19.01
C PHE A 261 3.49 -2.88 -19.14
N LEU A 262 2.52 -1.97 -19.10
CA LEU A 262 2.71 -0.51 -19.18
C LEU A 262 2.17 0.22 -17.94
N HIS A 263 1.69 -0.53 -16.94
CA HIS A 263 1.05 0.02 -15.75
C HIS A 263 2.02 0.83 -14.89
N ILE A 264 1.49 1.75 -14.09
CA ILE A 264 2.26 2.64 -13.22
C ILE A 264 3.27 3.44 -14.05
N ASN A 265 2.73 4.37 -14.86
CA ASN A 265 3.48 5.32 -15.68
C ASN A 265 2.66 6.62 -15.86
N ASN A 266 3.19 7.57 -16.65
CA ASN A 266 2.54 8.84 -17.01
C ASN A 266 2.04 8.82 -18.46
N LEU A 267 1.74 7.64 -19.01
CA LEU A 267 1.28 7.48 -20.37
C LEU A 267 -0.12 8.09 -20.53
N GLN A 268 -0.37 8.73 -21.69
CA GLN A 268 -1.61 9.47 -21.92
C GLN A 268 -2.15 9.24 -23.33
N GLY A 269 -3.34 9.80 -23.61
CA GLY A 269 -4.00 9.65 -24.91
C GLY A 269 -4.57 8.26 -25.13
N PRO A 270 -5.07 7.98 -26.36
CA PRO A 270 -5.68 6.70 -26.67
C PRO A 270 -4.64 5.58 -26.82
N VAL A 271 -5.04 4.38 -26.44
CA VAL A 271 -4.29 3.16 -26.73
C VAL A 271 -4.52 2.76 -28.20
N PRO A 272 -3.48 2.39 -28.96
CA PRO A 272 -3.67 1.93 -30.33
C PRO A 272 -4.66 0.76 -30.43
N GLN A 273 -5.71 0.92 -31.23
CA GLN A 273 -6.79 -0.07 -31.35
C GLN A 273 -6.30 -1.41 -31.90
N GLU A 274 -5.26 -1.37 -32.71
CA GLU A 274 -4.59 -2.54 -33.31
C GLU A 274 -3.85 -3.41 -32.29
N LEU A 275 -3.50 -2.87 -31.13
CA LEU A 275 -2.85 -3.63 -30.07
C LEU A 275 -3.68 -4.84 -29.64
N GLY A 276 -5.03 -4.72 -29.70
CA GLY A 276 -5.96 -5.83 -29.44
C GLY A 276 -6.03 -6.88 -30.54
N ASN A 277 -5.47 -6.65 -31.73
CA ASN A 277 -5.55 -7.57 -32.86
C ASN A 277 -4.59 -8.76 -32.79
N SER A 278 -3.63 -8.76 -31.85
CA SER A 278 -2.74 -9.91 -31.64
C SER A 278 -3.54 -11.14 -31.18
N SER A 279 -3.47 -12.21 -31.95
CA SER A 279 -4.07 -13.50 -31.57
C SER A 279 -3.30 -14.22 -30.43
N SER A 280 -2.16 -13.71 -30.05
CA SER A 280 -1.24 -14.27 -29.05
C SER A 280 -1.36 -13.60 -27.69
N LEU A 281 -2.16 -12.53 -27.55
CA LEU A 281 -2.22 -11.74 -26.33
C LEU A 281 -2.77 -12.55 -25.13
N ILE A 282 -1.97 -12.65 -24.07
CA ILE A 282 -2.27 -13.38 -22.83
C ILE A 282 -2.43 -12.38 -21.67
N VAL A 283 -1.58 -11.35 -21.64
CA VAL A 283 -1.58 -10.35 -20.57
C VAL A 283 -1.52 -8.94 -21.16
N LEU A 284 -2.43 -8.06 -20.73
CA LEU A 284 -2.40 -6.63 -21.02
C LEU A 284 -2.65 -5.83 -19.76
N HIS A 285 -1.62 -5.15 -19.26
CA HIS A 285 -1.68 -4.30 -18.08
C HIS A 285 -1.43 -2.84 -18.44
N LEU A 286 -2.48 -2.03 -18.38
CA LEU A 286 -2.50 -0.58 -18.67
C LEU A 286 -2.81 0.27 -17.43
N ALA A 287 -3.05 -0.36 -16.28
CA ALA A 287 -3.53 0.30 -15.06
C ALA A 287 -2.61 1.44 -14.60
N GLU A 288 -3.19 2.39 -13.85
CA GLU A 288 -2.44 3.48 -13.22
C GLU A 288 -1.61 4.29 -14.24
N ASN A 289 -2.33 4.96 -15.13
CA ASN A 289 -1.83 5.87 -16.15
C ASN A 289 -2.86 7.00 -16.41
N ASN A 290 -2.61 7.83 -17.41
CA ASN A 290 -3.52 8.89 -17.86
C ASN A 290 -4.16 8.57 -19.24
N PHE A 291 -4.38 7.30 -19.54
CA PHE A 291 -4.99 6.90 -20.80
C PHE A 291 -6.42 7.43 -20.94
N THR A 292 -6.79 7.79 -22.18
CA THR A 292 -8.11 8.32 -22.55
C THR A 292 -8.67 7.58 -23.75
N GLY A 293 -9.92 7.89 -24.16
CA GLY A 293 -10.56 7.25 -25.30
C GLY A 293 -10.99 5.83 -25.02
N ASP A 294 -11.11 5.04 -26.08
CA ASP A 294 -11.68 3.69 -26.00
C ASP A 294 -10.61 2.62 -25.75
N LEU A 295 -10.98 1.59 -25.02
CA LEU A 295 -10.19 0.36 -24.93
C LEU A 295 -10.19 -0.38 -26.29
N PRO A 296 -9.12 -1.13 -26.64
CA PRO A 296 -9.08 -1.90 -27.89
C PRO A 296 -10.26 -2.91 -27.95
N PRO A 297 -11.19 -2.81 -28.92
CA PRO A 297 -12.40 -3.63 -28.93
C PRO A 297 -12.15 -5.11 -29.15
N GLN A 298 -11.01 -5.47 -29.74
CA GLN A 298 -10.63 -6.84 -30.07
C GLN A 298 -9.56 -7.41 -29.14
N VAL A 299 -9.49 -6.90 -27.89
CA VAL A 299 -8.42 -7.26 -26.92
C VAL A 299 -8.31 -8.77 -26.63
N CYS A 300 -9.40 -9.52 -26.78
CA CYS A 300 -9.41 -10.99 -26.65
C CYS A 300 -9.65 -11.71 -28.00
N LYS A 301 -9.28 -11.15 -29.14
CA LYS A 301 -9.50 -11.76 -30.46
C LYS A 301 -8.94 -13.19 -30.59
N GLY A 302 -7.83 -13.48 -29.96
CA GLY A 302 -7.22 -14.79 -29.98
C GLY A 302 -7.83 -15.79 -28.99
N GLY A 303 -8.76 -15.39 -28.14
CA GLY A 303 -9.36 -16.22 -27.09
C GLY A 303 -8.37 -16.70 -26.02
N LYS A 304 -7.21 -16.02 -25.85
CA LYS A 304 -6.11 -16.44 -24.97
C LYS A 304 -5.84 -15.47 -23.83
N LEU A 305 -6.55 -14.33 -23.77
CA LEU A 305 -6.34 -13.31 -22.76
C LEU A 305 -6.70 -13.86 -21.38
N VAL A 306 -5.73 -13.90 -20.49
CA VAL A 306 -5.85 -14.41 -19.10
C VAL A 306 -6.00 -13.24 -18.13
N ASN A 307 -5.09 -12.27 -18.20
CA ASN A 307 -5.05 -11.13 -17.30
C ASN A 307 -5.23 -9.82 -18.09
N PHE A 308 -6.27 -9.08 -17.75
CA PHE A 308 -6.54 -7.76 -18.30
C PHE A 308 -6.68 -6.72 -17.18
N SER A 309 -5.88 -5.66 -17.24
CA SER A 309 -5.97 -4.56 -16.29
C SER A 309 -5.88 -3.21 -17.00
N ALA A 310 -6.91 -2.39 -16.83
CA ALA A 310 -7.01 -1.02 -17.32
C ALA A 310 -7.48 -0.05 -16.23
N SER A 311 -7.46 -0.48 -14.97
CA SER A 311 -7.94 0.30 -13.83
C SER A 311 -7.18 1.61 -13.63
N TYR A 312 -7.81 2.57 -12.95
CA TYR A 312 -7.22 3.86 -12.62
C TYR A 312 -6.67 4.59 -13.86
N ASN A 313 -7.59 4.94 -14.76
CA ASN A 313 -7.33 5.70 -15.97
C ASN A 313 -8.54 6.62 -16.29
N SER A 314 -8.55 7.22 -17.47
CA SER A 314 -9.67 8.04 -17.97
C SER A 314 -10.31 7.45 -19.24
N PHE A 315 -10.38 6.14 -19.37
CA PHE A 315 -11.05 5.48 -20.50
C PHE A 315 -12.55 5.80 -20.52
N THR A 316 -13.08 6.16 -21.67
CA THR A 316 -14.46 6.69 -21.82
C THR A 316 -15.39 5.80 -22.67
N GLY A 317 -14.85 4.94 -23.48
CA GLY A 317 -15.58 4.15 -24.47
C GLY A 317 -16.38 2.97 -23.90
N PRO A 318 -16.89 2.10 -24.77
CA PRO A 318 -17.61 0.90 -24.35
C PRO A 318 -16.67 -0.17 -23.78
N ILE A 319 -17.27 -1.10 -23.03
CA ILE A 319 -16.59 -2.36 -22.66
C ILE A 319 -16.18 -3.08 -23.96
N PRO A 320 -14.92 -3.56 -24.10
CA PRO A 320 -14.47 -4.25 -25.28
C PRO A 320 -15.33 -5.47 -25.62
N ILE A 321 -15.96 -5.49 -26.78
CA ILE A 321 -16.92 -6.54 -27.17
C ILE A 321 -16.30 -7.94 -27.15
N SER A 322 -15.00 -8.07 -27.45
CA SER A 322 -14.31 -9.37 -27.43
C SER A 322 -14.12 -9.94 -26.02
N LEU A 323 -14.32 -9.16 -24.95
CA LEU A 323 -14.29 -9.69 -23.57
C LEU A 323 -15.49 -10.54 -23.26
N ARG A 324 -16.66 -10.29 -23.89
CA ARG A 324 -17.89 -11.04 -23.64
C ARG A 324 -17.70 -12.55 -23.87
N ASP A 325 -17.02 -12.90 -24.96
CA ASP A 325 -16.82 -14.30 -25.39
C ASP A 325 -15.35 -14.74 -25.20
N CYS A 326 -14.71 -14.33 -24.11
CA CYS A 326 -13.31 -14.62 -23.81
C CYS A 326 -13.19 -15.68 -22.69
N PRO A 327 -13.11 -16.99 -23.02
CA PRO A 327 -13.20 -18.08 -22.04
C PRO A 327 -11.94 -18.24 -21.18
N SER A 328 -10.82 -17.66 -21.63
CA SER A 328 -9.53 -17.79 -20.95
C SER A 328 -9.34 -16.80 -19.80
N LEU A 329 -10.25 -15.84 -19.63
CA LEU A 329 -10.12 -14.81 -18.58
C LEU A 329 -10.04 -15.43 -17.20
N TYR A 330 -9.01 -15.01 -16.45
CA TYR A 330 -8.76 -15.37 -15.07
C TYR A 330 -8.91 -14.16 -14.14
N ARG A 331 -8.36 -13.00 -14.54
CA ARG A 331 -8.42 -11.76 -13.78
C ARG A 331 -8.66 -10.55 -14.67
N VAL A 332 -9.67 -9.75 -14.31
CA VAL A 332 -10.04 -8.53 -15.05
C VAL A 332 -10.19 -7.38 -14.07
N ARG A 333 -9.51 -6.26 -14.35
CA ARG A 333 -9.56 -5.01 -13.60
C ARG A 333 -9.79 -3.85 -14.54
N MET A 334 -10.91 -3.16 -14.39
CA MET A 334 -11.29 -1.98 -15.18
C MET A 334 -11.86 -0.86 -14.30
N GLU A 335 -11.76 -1.02 -12.97
CA GLU A 335 -12.30 -0.08 -12.00
C GLU A 335 -11.66 1.31 -12.12
N TYR A 336 -12.39 2.35 -11.65
CA TYR A 336 -11.96 3.76 -11.68
C TYR A 336 -11.62 4.25 -13.09
N ASN A 337 -12.67 4.33 -13.92
CA ASN A 337 -12.67 4.85 -15.29
C ASN A 337 -14.00 5.55 -15.59
N GLN A 338 -14.24 5.87 -16.84
CA GLN A 338 -15.50 6.41 -17.35
C GLN A 338 -16.13 5.47 -18.40
N LEU A 339 -15.85 4.17 -18.32
CA LEU A 339 -16.32 3.16 -19.25
C LEU A 339 -17.86 3.08 -19.23
N ARG A 340 -18.44 2.84 -20.40
CA ARG A 340 -19.88 2.72 -20.61
C ARG A 340 -20.21 1.30 -21.07
N GLY A 341 -21.41 0.84 -20.75
CA GLY A 341 -21.87 -0.47 -21.17
C GLY A 341 -23.07 -0.94 -20.38
N TYR A 342 -23.47 -2.18 -20.63
CA TYR A 342 -24.59 -2.84 -19.98
C TYR A 342 -24.14 -4.10 -19.26
N ALA A 343 -24.39 -4.17 -17.95
CA ALA A 343 -23.95 -5.27 -17.09
C ALA A 343 -24.58 -6.63 -17.48
N ASP A 344 -25.74 -6.60 -18.12
CA ASP A 344 -26.48 -7.77 -18.60
C ASP A 344 -26.12 -8.19 -20.03
N GLN A 345 -25.48 -7.32 -20.84
CA GLN A 345 -25.25 -7.57 -22.26
C GLN A 345 -23.78 -7.69 -22.64
N ASP A 346 -22.89 -6.90 -21.99
CA ASP A 346 -21.49 -6.78 -22.39
C ASP A 346 -20.56 -7.80 -21.70
N PHE A 347 -21.11 -8.58 -20.75
CA PHE A 347 -20.38 -9.62 -20.04
C PHE A 347 -20.97 -10.99 -20.29
N GLY A 348 -20.09 -12.00 -20.40
CA GLY A 348 -20.45 -13.38 -20.67
C GLY A 348 -20.40 -14.30 -19.44
N VAL A 349 -20.19 -15.58 -19.71
CA VAL A 349 -19.90 -16.61 -18.71
C VAL A 349 -18.44 -17.02 -18.84
N TYR A 350 -17.72 -16.94 -17.74
CA TYR A 350 -16.26 -17.13 -17.71
C TYR A 350 -15.89 -18.31 -16.83
N PRO A 351 -15.54 -19.46 -17.43
CA PRO A 351 -15.29 -20.69 -16.65
C PRO A 351 -14.05 -20.63 -15.76
N ASN A 352 -13.07 -19.78 -16.12
CA ASN A 352 -11.78 -19.69 -15.41
C ASN A 352 -11.65 -18.43 -14.54
N LEU A 353 -12.63 -17.51 -14.58
CA LEU A 353 -12.55 -16.21 -13.93
C LEU A 353 -12.60 -16.35 -12.41
N THR A 354 -11.59 -15.78 -11.74
CA THR A 354 -11.53 -15.68 -10.27
C THR A 354 -11.79 -14.27 -9.77
N TYR A 355 -11.46 -13.27 -10.56
CA TYR A 355 -11.54 -11.86 -10.16
C TYR A 355 -12.09 -10.99 -11.28
N MET A 356 -13.16 -10.25 -11.00
CA MET A 356 -13.72 -9.24 -11.90
C MET A 356 -14.02 -7.96 -11.12
N ASP A 357 -13.44 -6.84 -11.53
CA ASP A 357 -13.77 -5.52 -11.00
C ASP A 357 -13.93 -4.50 -12.12
N PHE A 358 -15.09 -3.86 -12.17
CA PHE A 358 -15.38 -2.69 -12.99
C PHE A 358 -16.10 -1.60 -12.20
N SER A 359 -15.86 -1.56 -10.91
CA SER A 359 -16.39 -0.53 -9.99
C SER A 359 -15.99 0.87 -10.44
N TYR A 360 -16.80 1.87 -10.05
CA TYR A 360 -16.56 3.28 -10.35
C TYR A 360 -16.37 3.56 -11.85
N ASN A 361 -17.42 3.24 -12.60
CA ASN A 361 -17.56 3.48 -14.04
C ASN A 361 -18.98 4.02 -14.35
N ASN A 362 -19.34 4.10 -15.63
CA ASN A 362 -20.66 4.54 -16.10
C ASN A 362 -21.47 3.35 -16.66
N VAL A 363 -21.27 2.13 -16.14
CA VAL A 363 -21.99 0.92 -16.57
C VAL A 363 -23.42 0.95 -16.05
N GLN A 364 -24.37 0.54 -16.89
CA GLN A 364 -25.80 0.51 -16.61
C GLN A 364 -26.40 -0.87 -16.94
N GLY A 365 -27.73 -0.97 -17.04
CA GLY A 365 -28.43 -2.23 -17.29
C GLY A 365 -28.77 -2.94 -15.99
N GLU A 366 -29.03 -4.24 -16.04
CA GLU A 366 -29.41 -5.05 -14.91
C GLU A 366 -28.31 -6.04 -14.52
N LEU A 367 -28.34 -6.51 -13.27
CA LEU A 367 -27.40 -7.49 -12.79
C LEU A 367 -27.72 -8.87 -13.40
N SER A 368 -26.88 -9.34 -14.32
CA SER A 368 -27.11 -10.58 -15.07
C SER A 368 -26.99 -11.85 -14.21
N SER A 369 -27.89 -12.81 -14.44
CA SER A 369 -27.77 -14.14 -13.86
C SER A 369 -26.58 -14.97 -14.39
N ASN A 370 -25.91 -14.50 -15.46
CA ASN A 370 -24.70 -15.14 -16.03
C ASN A 370 -23.56 -15.17 -15.02
N TRP A 371 -23.45 -14.17 -14.15
CA TRP A 371 -22.44 -14.17 -13.09
C TRP A 371 -22.50 -15.41 -12.20
N GLY A 372 -23.68 -15.93 -11.88
CA GLY A 372 -23.85 -17.19 -11.12
C GLY A 372 -23.40 -18.46 -11.84
N ASN A 373 -23.04 -18.37 -13.13
CA ASN A 373 -22.44 -19.47 -13.88
C ASN A 373 -20.90 -19.43 -13.90
N CYS A 374 -20.26 -18.38 -13.38
CA CYS A 374 -18.81 -18.24 -13.27
C CYS A 374 -18.32 -18.95 -11.98
N LYS A 375 -18.23 -20.26 -12.01
CA LYS A 375 -18.09 -21.13 -10.81
C LYS A 375 -16.82 -20.92 -9.99
N ASN A 376 -15.76 -20.38 -10.60
CA ASN A 376 -14.47 -20.13 -9.94
C ASN A 376 -14.36 -18.68 -9.39
N LEU A 377 -15.42 -17.88 -9.55
CA LEU A 377 -15.39 -16.46 -9.16
C LEU A 377 -15.27 -16.31 -7.65
N GLN A 378 -14.24 -15.57 -7.21
CA GLN A 378 -13.91 -15.27 -5.80
C GLN A 378 -14.19 -13.83 -5.45
N TYR A 379 -14.01 -12.91 -6.40
CA TYR A 379 -14.22 -11.48 -6.23
C TYR A 379 -15.08 -10.90 -7.35
N LEU A 380 -16.14 -10.17 -6.98
CA LEU A 380 -17.00 -9.46 -7.93
C LEU A 380 -17.24 -8.03 -7.47
N GLY A 381 -16.63 -7.05 -8.17
CA GLY A 381 -16.72 -5.61 -7.91
C GLY A 381 -17.49 -4.88 -9.01
N MET A 382 -18.59 -4.22 -8.63
CA MET A 382 -19.42 -3.41 -9.51
C MET A 382 -19.86 -2.09 -8.85
N SER A 383 -19.29 -1.73 -7.72
CA SER A 383 -19.68 -0.55 -6.95
C SER A 383 -19.57 0.74 -7.77
N GLY A 384 -20.34 1.77 -7.42
CA GLY A 384 -20.18 3.09 -8.04
C GLY A 384 -20.55 3.14 -9.53
N ASN A 385 -21.61 2.45 -9.93
CA ASN A 385 -22.14 2.40 -11.30
C ASN A 385 -23.62 2.85 -11.35
N SER A 386 -24.31 2.58 -12.44
CA SER A 386 -25.75 2.82 -12.60
C SER A 386 -26.55 1.53 -12.82
N ILE A 387 -26.08 0.41 -12.27
CA ILE A 387 -26.67 -0.92 -12.44
C ILE A 387 -27.95 -1.04 -11.61
N GLY A 388 -29.01 -1.54 -12.25
CA GLY A 388 -30.33 -1.74 -11.65
C GLY A 388 -30.73 -3.22 -11.58
N GLY A 389 -32.04 -3.47 -11.58
CA GLY A 389 -32.60 -4.83 -11.48
C GLY A 389 -32.53 -5.38 -10.05
N THR A 390 -32.64 -6.69 -9.92
CA THR A 390 -32.55 -7.42 -8.64
C THR A 390 -31.28 -8.24 -8.58
N ILE A 391 -30.85 -8.63 -7.38
CA ILE A 391 -29.71 -9.54 -7.22
C ILE A 391 -30.17 -10.96 -7.57
N PRO A 392 -29.63 -11.59 -8.64
CA PRO A 392 -30.03 -12.93 -9.00
C PRO A 392 -29.60 -13.97 -7.98
N ASP A 393 -30.51 -14.87 -7.58
CA ASP A 393 -30.23 -15.94 -6.62
C ASP A 393 -29.03 -16.83 -7.00
N LYS A 394 -28.77 -16.95 -8.32
CA LYS A 394 -27.63 -17.74 -8.81
C LYS A 394 -26.27 -17.21 -8.35
N ILE A 395 -26.14 -15.93 -8.04
CA ILE A 395 -24.90 -15.36 -7.50
C ILE A 395 -24.60 -15.98 -6.14
N PHE A 396 -25.62 -16.19 -5.32
CA PHE A 396 -25.48 -16.82 -4.00
C PHE A 396 -25.27 -18.35 -4.05
N GLN A 397 -25.19 -18.94 -5.25
CA GLN A 397 -24.81 -20.33 -5.47
C GLN A 397 -23.31 -20.50 -5.80
N LEU A 398 -22.54 -19.41 -5.81
CA LEU A 398 -21.11 -19.41 -6.04
C LEU A 398 -20.37 -19.74 -4.75
N ASN A 399 -19.99 -20.99 -4.55
CA ASN A 399 -19.34 -21.48 -3.33
C ASN A 399 -17.93 -20.90 -3.12
N GLN A 400 -17.31 -20.38 -4.18
CA GLN A 400 -15.97 -19.77 -4.14
C GLN A 400 -16.01 -18.24 -3.91
N LEU A 401 -17.18 -17.62 -3.96
CA LEU A 401 -17.30 -16.17 -3.86
C LEU A 401 -16.98 -15.71 -2.44
N VAL A 402 -15.90 -14.96 -2.30
CA VAL A 402 -15.41 -14.41 -1.04
C VAL A 402 -15.85 -12.95 -0.89
N GLU A 403 -15.81 -12.16 -1.96
CA GLU A 403 -16.10 -10.74 -1.92
C GLU A 403 -17.16 -10.34 -2.95
N LEU A 404 -18.19 -9.63 -2.50
CA LEU A 404 -19.26 -9.10 -3.35
C LEU A 404 -19.48 -7.61 -3.03
N HIS A 405 -19.10 -6.74 -3.97
CA HIS A 405 -19.18 -5.29 -3.87
C HIS A 405 -20.16 -4.72 -4.90
N LEU A 406 -21.36 -4.37 -4.46
CA LEU A 406 -22.44 -3.84 -5.31
C LEU A 406 -22.91 -2.45 -4.85
N SER A 407 -22.18 -1.80 -3.93
CA SER A 407 -22.60 -0.52 -3.34
C SER A 407 -22.69 0.61 -4.37
N SER A 408 -23.42 1.65 -4.03
CA SER A 408 -23.57 2.86 -4.88
C SER A 408 -24.04 2.55 -6.30
N ASN A 409 -25.20 1.88 -6.38
CA ASN A 409 -25.86 1.51 -7.63
C ASN A 409 -27.38 1.84 -7.57
N LYS A 410 -28.17 1.29 -8.47
CA LYS A 410 -29.63 1.41 -8.50
C LYS A 410 -30.34 0.07 -8.30
N ILE A 411 -29.64 -0.91 -7.68
CA ILE A 411 -30.14 -2.27 -7.45
C ILE A 411 -31.34 -2.20 -6.51
N SER A 412 -32.41 -2.92 -6.86
CA SER A 412 -33.70 -2.90 -6.17
C SER A 412 -34.17 -4.31 -5.82
N GLY A 413 -35.38 -4.42 -5.24
CA GLY A 413 -35.95 -5.70 -4.84
C GLY A 413 -35.44 -6.15 -3.47
N GLU A 414 -35.73 -7.39 -3.11
CA GLU A 414 -35.43 -7.94 -1.79
C GLU A 414 -34.12 -8.73 -1.80
N ILE A 415 -33.45 -8.77 -0.65
CA ILE A 415 -32.32 -9.70 -0.40
C ILE A 415 -32.95 -11.06 -0.07
N THR A 416 -32.69 -12.05 -0.91
CA THR A 416 -33.38 -13.34 -0.79
C THR A 416 -32.73 -14.25 0.29
N GLN A 417 -33.46 -15.27 0.75
CA GLN A 417 -32.96 -16.27 1.70
C GLN A 417 -31.74 -17.06 1.17
N GLN A 418 -31.57 -17.11 -0.15
CA GLN A 418 -30.47 -17.80 -0.82
C GLN A 418 -29.10 -17.21 -0.52
N ILE A 419 -29.03 -15.98 -0.01
CA ILE A 419 -27.77 -15.37 0.46
C ILE A 419 -27.01 -16.30 1.42
N GLY A 420 -27.74 -17.05 2.26
CA GLY A 420 -27.15 -18.02 3.20
C GLY A 420 -26.42 -19.19 2.56
N ASN A 421 -26.48 -19.38 1.23
CA ASN A 421 -25.73 -20.40 0.52
C ASN A 421 -24.27 -19.98 0.26
N SER A 422 -23.95 -18.70 0.32
CA SER A 422 -22.61 -18.16 0.07
C SER A 422 -21.80 -18.06 1.37
N SER A 423 -21.57 -19.17 2.05
CA SER A 423 -20.88 -19.23 3.35
C SER A 423 -19.45 -18.68 3.34
N SER A 424 -18.82 -18.58 2.15
CA SER A 424 -17.47 -18.03 1.97
C SER A 424 -17.42 -16.50 1.96
N LEU A 425 -18.58 -15.79 1.86
CA LEU A 425 -18.60 -14.32 1.83
C LEU A 425 -18.01 -13.75 3.12
N SER A 426 -17.04 -12.85 2.94
CA SER A 426 -16.36 -12.17 4.04
C SER A 426 -16.66 -10.69 4.08
N PRO A 427 -16.40 -9.82 3.10
CA PRO A 427 -17.15 -8.57 2.99
C PRO A 427 -18.38 -8.75 2.09
N LEU A 428 -19.52 -8.21 2.54
CA LEU A 428 -20.72 -8.01 1.75
C LEU A 428 -21.11 -6.54 1.81
N SER A 429 -20.94 -5.82 0.71
CA SER A 429 -21.29 -4.41 0.59
C SER A 429 -22.38 -4.19 -0.46
N LEU A 430 -23.58 -3.84 0.05
CA LEU A 430 -24.77 -3.56 -0.75
C LEU A 430 -25.31 -2.13 -0.49
N SER A 431 -24.53 -1.29 0.18
CA SER A 431 -24.94 0.05 0.60
C SER A 431 -25.26 0.97 -0.57
N SER A 432 -26.00 2.05 -0.30
CA SER A 432 -26.33 3.08 -1.28
C SER A 432 -27.01 2.51 -2.56
N ASN A 433 -28.08 1.74 -2.34
CA ASN A 433 -28.90 1.13 -3.38
C ASN A 433 -30.40 1.43 -3.14
N ARG A 434 -31.28 0.68 -3.78
CA ARG A 434 -32.75 0.79 -3.63
C ARG A 434 -33.34 -0.53 -3.12
N LEU A 435 -32.55 -1.32 -2.39
CA LEU A 435 -32.99 -2.59 -1.83
C LEU A 435 -34.14 -2.38 -0.84
N SER A 436 -35.11 -3.28 -0.86
CA SER A 436 -36.35 -3.21 -0.05
C SER A 436 -36.61 -4.54 0.65
N GLY A 437 -37.75 -4.66 1.34
CA GLY A 437 -38.06 -5.87 2.13
C GLY A 437 -37.27 -5.92 3.43
N SER A 438 -37.17 -7.09 4.02
CA SER A 438 -36.46 -7.33 5.32
C SER A 438 -35.12 -8.00 5.11
N ILE A 439 -34.23 -7.89 6.10
CA ILE A 439 -33.02 -8.70 6.14
C ILE A 439 -33.44 -10.17 6.30
N PRO A 440 -33.04 -11.07 5.38
CA PRO A 440 -33.43 -12.48 5.47
C PRO A 440 -32.69 -13.19 6.61
N VAL A 441 -33.35 -14.13 7.27
CA VAL A 441 -32.73 -14.93 8.35
C VAL A 441 -31.58 -15.80 7.84
N GLY A 442 -31.52 -16.03 6.51
CA GLY A 442 -30.40 -16.71 5.87
C GLY A 442 -29.04 -16.07 6.11
N ILE A 443 -29.01 -14.76 6.47
CA ILE A 443 -27.76 -14.04 6.79
C ILE A 443 -26.96 -14.74 7.90
N ALA A 444 -27.62 -15.38 8.85
CA ALA A 444 -26.99 -16.12 9.94
C ALA A 444 -26.09 -17.29 9.51
N LYS A 445 -26.25 -17.78 8.26
CA LYS A 445 -25.44 -18.85 7.72
C LYS A 445 -24.09 -18.38 7.16
N LEU A 446 -23.87 -17.06 7.10
CA LEU A 446 -22.62 -16.48 6.62
C LEU A 446 -21.57 -16.47 7.73
N SER A 447 -21.08 -17.65 8.09
CA SER A 447 -20.16 -17.84 9.22
C SER A 447 -18.82 -17.11 9.05
N ASN A 448 -18.40 -16.81 7.82
CA ASN A 448 -17.16 -16.10 7.52
C ASN A 448 -17.32 -14.58 7.38
N LEU A 449 -18.55 -14.06 7.51
CA LEU A 449 -18.85 -12.65 7.27
C LEU A 449 -18.15 -11.75 8.29
N ARG A 450 -17.26 -10.88 7.81
CA ARG A 450 -16.52 -9.91 8.62
C ARG A 450 -17.11 -8.51 8.55
N THR A 451 -17.62 -8.12 7.38
CA THR A 451 -18.23 -6.81 7.17
C THR A 451 -19.57 -6.98 6.50
N LEU A 452 -20.61 -6.39 7.10
CA LEU A 452 -21.94 -6.27 6.52
C LEU A 452 -22.32 -4.79 6.43
N ASP A 453 -22.37 -4.27 5.19
CA ASP A 453 -22.84 -2.92 4.93
C ASP A 453 -24.09 -2.93 4.03
N LEU A 454 -25.24 -2.68 4.66
CA LEU A 454 -26.56 -2.54 4.02
C LEU A 454 -27.09 -1.09 4.11
N SER A 455 -26.25 -0.14 4.49
CA SER A 455 -26.64 1.24 4.75
C SER A 455 -27.21 1.92 3.51
N THR A 456 -27.99 2.97 3.73
CA THR A 456 -28.54 3.81 2.65
C THR A 456 -29.31 2.98 1.60
N ASN A 457 -30.39 2.34 2.06
CA ASN A 457 -31.31 1.54 1.27
C ASN A 457 -32.78 1.82 1.71
N MET A 458 -33.74 1.06 1.22
CA MET A 458 -35.15 1.12 1.60
C MET A 458 -35.58 -0.15 2.37
N LEU A 459 -34.64 -0.79 3.07
CA LEU A 459 -34.90 -1.99 3.87
C LEU A 459 -35.81 -1.66 5.04
N ARG A 460 -36.72 -2.58 5.41
CA ARG A 460 -37.75 -2.37 6.41
C ARG A 460 -38.01 -3.60 7.27
N GLY A 461 -38.86 -3.47 8.29
CA GLY A 461 -39.16 -4.56 9.23
C GLY A 461 -38.15 -4.60 10.38
N PRO A 462 -38.28 -5.56 11.28
CA PRO A 462 -37.36 -5.70 12.40
C PRO A 462 -35.99 -6.22 11.94
N ILE A 463 -34.94 -5.82 12.64
CA ILE A 463 -33.62 -6.44 12.52
C ILE A 463 -33.75 -7.88 13.03
N PRO A 464 -33.41 -8.90 12.20
CA PRO A 464 -33.56 -10.29 12.65
C PRO A 464 -32.56 -10.62 13.75
N TYR A 465 -33.01 -11.23 14.84
CA TYR A 465 -32.13 -11.60 15.95
C TYR A 465 -31.01 -12.55 15.57
N GLN A 466 -31.21 -13.31 14.48
CA GLN A 466 -30.22 -14.22 13.91
C GLN A 466 -28.95 -13.54 13.39
N ILE A 467 -28.95 -12.21 13.25
CA ILE A 467 -27.72 -11.49 12.89
C ILE A 467 -26.65 -11.68 13.98
N GLY A 468 -27.06 -11.92 15.23
CA GLY A 468 -26.18 -12.24 16.35
C GLY A 468 -25.43 -13.58 16.21
N ASP A 469 -25.79 -14.40 15.23
CA ASP A 469 -25.12 -15.70 14.95
C ASP A 469 -23.89 -15.51 14.01
N CYS A 470 -23.71 -14.31 13.41
CA CYS A 470 -22.56 -13.99 12.58
C CYS A 470 -21.33 -13.68 13.45
N SER A 471 -20.82 -14.67 14.17
CA SER A 471 -19.80 -14.53 15.22
C SER A 471 -18.48 -13.89 14.81
N ASN A 472 -18.15 -13.92 13.49
CA ASN A 472 -16.91 -13.33 12.94
C ASN A 472 -17.06 -11.88 12.46
N LEU A 473 -18.25 -11.27 12.67
CA LEU A 473 -18.54 -9.93 12.19
C LEU A 473 -17.73 -8.87 12.94
N LEU A 474 -16.94 -8.09 12.22
CA LEU A 474 -16.11 -7.00 12.74
C LEU A 474 -16.80 -5.65 12.62
N SER A 475 -17.64 -5.47 11.58
CA SER A 475 -18.35 -4.23 11.28
C SER A 475 -19.76 -4.50 10.79
N LEU A 476 -20.75 -3.82 11.39
CA LEU A 476 -22.16 -3.88 11.02
C LEU A 476 -22.69 -2.48 10.78
N ASN A 477 -23.07 -2.18 9.53
CA ASN A 477 -23.69 -0.92 9.14
C ASN A 477 -25.06 -1.15 8.51
N LEU A 478 -26.13 -0.78 9.24
CA LEU A 478 -27.52 -0.84 8.82
C LEU A 478 -28.15 0.56 8.75
N SER A 479 -27.34 1.61 8.82
CA SER A 479 -27.82 2.99 8.93
C SER A 479 -28.60 3.44 7.68
N ASN A 480 -29.39 4.48 7.87
CA ASN A 480 -30.15 5.13 6.79
C ASN A 480 -31.03 4.14 5.99
N ASN A 481 -31.95 3.51 6.72
CA ASN A 481 -32.95 2.56 6.23
C ASN A 481 -34.30 2.81 6.92
N ASN A 482 -35.27 1.92 6.76
CA ASN A 482 -36.61 1.99 7.36
C ASN A 482 -36.84 0.86 8.38
N PHE A 483 -35.74 0.38 9.04
CA PHE A 483 -35.89 -0.65 10.07
C PHE A 483 -36.73 -0.16 11.27
N ASN A 484 -37.58 -1.04 11.79
CA ASN A 484 -38.46 -0.76 12.93
C ASN A 484 -38.35 -1.85 14.02
N GLY A 485 -39.16 -1.73 15.05
CA GLY A 485 -39.09 -2.65 16.19
C GLY A 485 -37.93 -2.31 17.11
N THR A 486 -37.47 -3.25 17.90
CA THR A 486 -36.42 -3.07 18.91
C THR A 486 -35.05 -3.48 18.37
N ILE A 487 -33.99 -2.97 18.98
CA ILE A 487 -32.63 -3.50 18.76
C ILE A 487 -32.57 -4.90 19.39
N PRO A 488 -32.28 -5.96 18.62
CA PRO A 488 -32.20 -7.32 19.19
C PRO A 488 -31.03 -7.41 20.17
N TYR A 489 -31.28 -7.92 21.38
CA TYR A 489 -30.22 -8.10 22.38
C TYR A 489 -29.13 -9.08 21.92
N GLN A 490 -29.43 -9.96 20.94
CA GLN A 490 -28.49 -10.91 20.36
C GLN A 490 -27.36 -10.23 19.59
N ILE A 491 -27.48 -8.95 19.21
CA ILE A 491 -26.36 -8.18 18.66
C ILE A 491 -25.17 -8.19 19.64
N GLY A 492 -25.45 -8.20 20.96
CA GLY A 492 -24.42 -8.36 21.98
C GLY A 492 -23.64 -9.68 21.92
N ASN A 493 -24.10 -10.69 21.17
CA ASN A 493 -23.38 -11.95 20.97
C ASN A 493 -22.28 -11.87 19.91
N LEU A 494 -22.19 -10.76 19.16
CA LEU A 494 -21.17 -10.54 18.14
C LEU A 494 -19.80 -10.24 18.77
N ALA A 495 -19.20 -11.24 19.41
CA ALA A 495 -17.98 -11.05 20.22
C ALA A 495 -16.79 -10.48 19.45
N ALA A 496 -16.74 -10.69 18.12
CA ALA A 496 -15.71 -10.16 17.25
C ALA A 496 -15.97 -8.71 16.81
N LEU A 497 -17.17 -8.14 17.07
CA LEU A 497 -17.53 -6.80 16.58
C LEU A 497 -16.65 -5.74 17.26
N GLN A 498 -15.77 -5.14 16.47
CA GLN A 498 -14.78 -4.20 16.97
C GLN A 498 -14.81 -2.83 16.28
N ASP A 499 -15.08 -2.78 14.97
CA ASP A 499 -14.89 -1.53 14.22
C ASP A 499 -16.09 -0.59 14.37
N LEU A 500 -17.29 -1.04 13.99
CA LEU A 500 -18.48 -0.22 13.87
C LEU A 500 -19.76 -1.00 14.13
N LEU A 501 -20.63 -0.44 14.95
CA LEU A 501 -22.06 -0.75 14.98
C LEU A 501 -22.83 0.53 14.66
N ASP A 502 -23.36 0.64 13.43
CA ASP A 502 -24.17 1.77 12.99
C ASP A 502 -25.60 1.34 12.63
N LEU A 503 -26.56 1.75 13.44
CA LEU A 503 -28.01 1.55 13.27
C LEU A 503 -28.73 2.88 13.11
N SER A 504 -28.02 3.98 12.87
CA SER A 504 -28.58 5.33 12.85
C SER A 504 -29.53 5.56 11.67
N TYR A 505 -30.33 6.62 11.75
CA TYR A 505 -31.29 6.99 10.72
C TYR A 505 -32.21 5.83 10.33
N ASN A 506 -32.94 5.31 11.34
CA ASN A 506 -33.95 4.27 11.20
C ASN A 506 -35.22 4.63 12.03
N SER A 507 -36.14 3.70 12.16
CA SER A 507 -37.37 3.84 13.00
C SER A 507 -37.35 2.88 14.18
N LEU A 508 -36.14 2.53 14.70
CA LEU A 508 -36.01 1.62 15.82
C LEU A 508 -36.57 2.24 17.11
N SER A 509 -37.23 1.42 17.96
CA SER A 509 -37.91 1.85 19.16
C SER A 509 -37.60 0.95 20.34
N GLY A 510 -38.16 1.29 21.51
CA GLY A 510 -37.88 0.53 22.74
C GLY A 510 -36.56 0.93 23.38
N GLN A 511 -36.09 0.15 24.33
CA GLN A 511 -34.90 0.45 25.11
C GLN A 511 -33.61 0.00 24.42
N ILE A 512 -32.50 0.63 24.79
CA ILE A 512 -31.14 0.17 24.41
C ILE A 512 -30.88 -1.11 25.23
N PRO A 513 -30.58 -2.26 24.56
CA PRO A 513 -30.31 -3.50 25.29
C PRO A 513 -29.01 -3.43 26.10
N ASP A 514 -29.07 -3.86 27.37
CA ASP A 514 -27.89 -4.00 28.24
C ASP A 514 -26.83 -4.92 27.63
N ASP A 515 -27.26 -5.92 26.84
CA ASP A 515 -26.41 -6.88 26.17
C ASP A 515 -25.41 -6.26 25.19
N LEU A 516 -25.64 -5.04 24.70
CA LEU A 516 -24.66 -4.32 23.86
C LEU A 516 -23.33 -4.10 24.59
N SER A 517 -23.36 -4.03 25.92
CA SER A 517 -22.16 -3.92 26.77
C SER A 517 -21.22 -5.14 26.67
N LYS A 518 -21.68 -6.29 26.13
CA LYS A 518 -20.86 -7.47 25.88
C LYS A 518 -19.87 -7.25 24.75
N LEU A 519 -20.09 -6.24 23.88
CA LEU A 519 -19.21 -5.87 22.77
C LEU A 519 -17.99 -5.09 23.29
N LYS A 520 -17.16 -5.74 24.10
CA LYS A 520 -16.04 -5.11 24.82
C LYS A 520 -14.99 -4.49 23.88
N ASN A 521 -14.88 -4.99 22.63
CA ASN A 521 -13.92 -4.53 21.65
C ASN A 521 -14.45 -3.43 20.71
N LEU A 522 -15.74 -3.08 20.80
CA LEU A 522 -16.37 -2.13 19.89
C LEU A 522 -15.77 -0.73 20.06
N ILE A 523 -15.37 -0.14 18.94
CA ILE A 523 -14.72 1.18 18.85
C ILE A 523 -15.74 2.29 18.63
N SER A 524 -16.75 2.06 17.78
CA SER A 524 -17.73 3.07 17.39
C SER A 524 -19.17 2.52 17.49
N LEU A 525 -20.01 3.20 18.25
CA LEU A 525 -21.45 2.91 18.37
C LEU A 525 -22.26 4.13 17.92
N ASN A 526 -23.08 3.96 16.87
CA ASN A 526 -24.00 4.98 16.40
C ASN A 526 -25.42 4.41 16.29
N ILE A 527 -26.31 4.85 17.17
CA ILE A 527 -27.74 4.49 17.14
C ILE A 527 -28.63 5.75 17.13
N SER A 528 -28.06 6.87 16.66
CA SER A 528 -28.73 8.17 16.57
C SER A 528 -29.88 8.17 15.55
N HIS A 529 -30.73 9.20 15.60
CA HIS A 529 -31.85 9.38 14.66
C HIS A 529 -32.73 8.13 14.57
N ASN A 530 -33.28 7.73 15.75
CA ASN A 530 -34.22 6.64 15.92
C ASN A 530 -35.36 7.08 16.85
N ASN A 531 -36.21 6.14 17.24
CA ASN A 531 -37.30 6.39 18.23
C ASN A 531 -37.03 5.60 19.52
N LEU A 532 -35.77 5.43 19.92
CA LEU A 532 -35.36 4.71 21.12
C LEU A 532 -35.78 5.50 22.38
N SER A 533 -36.16 4.79 23.43
CA SER A 533 -36.71 5.37 24.67
C SER A 533 -36.14 4.69 25.92
N GLY A 534 -36.44 5.25 27.10
CA GLY A 534 -35.92 4.75 28.38
C GLY A 534 -34.50 5.25 28.66
N SER A 535 -33.87 4.70 29.69
CA SER A 535 -32.54 5.13 30.14
C SER A 535 -31.38 4.57 29.30
N ILE A 536 -30.27 5.28 29.33
CA ILE A 536 -29.00 4.76 28.83
C ILE A 536 -28.49 3.74 29.85
N PRO A 537 -28.25 2.47 29.45
CA PRO A 537 -27.75 1.46 30.36
C PRO A 537 -26.38 1.83 30.96
N ASP A 538 -26.24 1.70 32.29
CA ASP A 538 -24.97 1.97 32.99
C ASP A 538 -23.83 1.06 32.47
N SER A 539 -24.17 -0.15 32.05
CA SER A 539 -23.26 -1.14 31.47
C SER A 539 -22.53 -0.68 30.18
N LEU A 540 -23.09 0.29 29.42
CA LEU A 540 -22.41 0.88 28.28
C LEU A 540 -21.17 1.67 28.72
N GLY A 541 -21.13 2.22 29.92
CA GLY A 541 -19.95 2.86 30.49
C GLY A 541 -18.79 1.91 30.78
N GLU A 542 -19.02 0.60 30.79
CA GLU A 542 -17.99 -0.42 30.96
C GLU A 542 -17.29 -0.83 29.65
N MET A 543 -17.73 -0.31 28.49
CA MET A 543 -17.14 -0.60 27.19
C MET A 543 -15.89 0.25 26.98
N LEU A 544 -14.76 -0.22 27.51
CA LEU A 544 -13.50 0.54 27.54
C LEU A 544 -12.89 0.82 26.18
N SER A 545 -13.22 0.03 25.15
CA SER A 545 -12.72 0.22 23.78
C SER A 545 -13.48 1.30 22.99
N LEU A 546 -14.66 1.72 23.48
CA LEU A 546 -15.44 2.75 22.80
C LEU A 546 -14.66 4.08 22.75
N SER A 547 -14.42 4.54 21.53
CA SER A 547 -13.82 5.85 21.27
C SER A 547 -14.84 6.88 20.77
N SER A 548 -16.02 6.42 20.31
CA SER A 548 -17.09 7.25 19.78
C SER A 548 -18.45 6.63 20.10
N ILE A 549 -19.37 7.43 20.63
CA ILE A 549 -20.76 7.03 20.85
C ILE A 549 -21.71 8.15 20.44
N ASN A 550 -22.69 7.82 19.59
CA ASN A 550 -23.73 8.74 19.16
C ASN A 550 -25.12 8.17 19.47
N LEU A 551 -25.80 8.77 20.43
CA LEU A 551 -27.18 8.45 20.86
C LEU A 551 -28.15 9.59 20.54
N SER A 552 -27.72 10.62 19.82
CA SER A 552 -28.50 11.84 19.57
C SER A 552 -29.80 11.59 18.78
N ASN A 553 -30.74 12.51 18.88
CA ASN A 553 -32.00 12.44 18.13
C ASN A 553 -32.77 11.13 18.38
N ASN A 554 -33.08 10.88 19.67
CA ASN A 554 -33.89 9.78 20.17
C ASN A 554 -34.89 10.31 21.20
N ASN A 555 -35.61 9.43 21.94
CA ASN A 555 -36.49 9.74 23.01
C ASN A 555 -35.93 9.24 24.36
N LEU A 556 -34.59 9.21 24.53
CA LEU A 556 -33.94 8.73 25.74
C LEU A 556 -34.15 9.71 26.90
N GLU A 557 -34.26 9.15 28.12
CA GLU A 557 -34.55 9.90 29.36
C GLU A 557 -33.70 9.37 30.52
N GLY A 558 -33.67 10.13 31.63
CA GLY A 558 -33.00 9.71 32.85
C GLY A 558 -31.52 10.04 32.94
N HIS A 559 -30.82 9.35 33.83
CA HIS A 559 -29.42 9.61 34.16
C HIS A 559 -28.46 9.07 33.08
N VAL A 560 -27.48 9.88 32.70
CA VAL A 560 -26.38 9.44 31.85
C VAL A 560 -25.29 8.77 32.70
N PRO A 561 -24.80 7.59 32.34
CA PRO A 561 -23.76 6.90 33.09
C PRO A 561 -22.54 7.79 33.36
N ASN A 562 -21.96 7.72 34.56
CA ASN A 562 -20.81 8.54 34.97
C ASN A 562 -19.49 7.74 34.93
N THR A 563 -19.36 6.81 33.99
CA THR A 563 -18.22 5.90 33.84
C THR A 563 -17.80 5.79 32.40
N GLY A 564 -16.59 5.31 32.16
CA GLY A 564 -16.07 4.97 30.84
C GLY A 564 -16.08 6.14 29.86
N ILE A 565 -16.62 5.92 28.68
CA ILE A 565 -16.65 6.90 27.58
C ILE A 565 -17.41 8.18 27.98
N PHE A 566 -18.45 8.08 28.82
CA PHE A 566 -19.27 9.24 29.25
C PHE A 566 -18.52 10.20 30.17
N ASN A 567 -17.44 9.75 30.81
CA ASN A 567 -16.60 10.56 31.69
C ASN A 567 -15.25 10.94 31.04
N SER A 568 -15.06 10.60 29.77
CA SER A 568 -13.85 10.87 29.04
C SER A 568 -13.99 12.11 28.13
N SER A 569 -12.88 12.59 27.58
CA SER A 569 -12.88 13.63 26.54
C SER A 569 -13.26 13.11 25.15
N ASN A 570 -13.69 11.86 25.03
CA ASN A 570 -14.09 11.25 23.78
C ASN A 570 -15.41 11.83 23.26
N PRO A 571 -15.66 11.80 21.93
CA PRO A 571 -16.88 12.34 21.36
C PRO A 571 -18.12 11.52 21.76
N VAL A 572 -18.93 12.12 22.64
CA VAL A 572 -20.23 11.63 23.04
C VAL A 572 -21.30 12.60 22.55
N ASP A 573 -22.22 12.13 21.70
CA ASP A 573 -23.34 12.94 21.23
C ASP A 573 -24.67 12.45 21.79
N LEU A 574 -25.25 13.24 22.69
CA LEU A 574 -26.54 12.98 23.41
C LEU A 574 -27.62 13.99 23.05
N ARG A 575 -27.36 14.91 22.12
CA ARG A 575 -28.26 16.02 21.77
C ARG A 575 -29.64 15.53 21.29
N ASN A 576 -30.63 16.35 21.46
CA ASN A 576 -32.01 16.07 21.01
C ASN A 576 -32.61 14.78 21.60
N ASN A 577 -32.33 14.51 22.89
CA ASN A 577 -33.07 13.57 23.73
C ASN A 577 -33.89 14.34 24.77
N LYS A 578 -35.07 13.81 25.16
CA LYS A 578 -36.07 14.62 25.86
C LYS A 578 -35.67 15.01 27.28
N GLU A 579 -35.17 14.10 28.07
CA GLU A 579 -35.05 14.28 29.52
C GLU A 579 -33.80 13.62 30.10
N LEU A 580 -32.65 13.72 29.38
CA LEU A 580 -31.38 13.28 29.91
C LEU A 580 -30.83 14.28 30.93
N CYS A 581 -30.28 13.78 32.00
CA CYS A 581 -29.62 14.57 33.04
C CYS A 581 -28.27 13.94 33.42
N GLY A 582 -27.29 14.73 33.87
CA GLY A 582 -25.97 14.22 34.25
C GLY A 582 -24.89 15.30 34.29
N ASN A 583 -23.66 14.91 34.62
CA ASN A 583 -22.50 15.81 34.73
C ASN A 583 -21.76 16.06 33.39
N ILE A 584 -22.42 15.83 32.26
CA ILE A 584 -21.84 16.06 30.94
C ILE A 584 -22.13 17.48 30.46
N GLN A 585 -21.18 18.12 29.82
CA GLN A 585 -21.32 19.47 29.31
C GLN A 585 -22.54 19.59 28.35
N GLY A 586 -23.50 20.44 28.73
CA GLY A 586 -24.75 20.69 27.97
C GLY A 586 -25.98 19.95 28.47
N LEU A 587 -25.86 19.12 29.48
CA LEU A 587 -27.00 18.50 30.19
C LEU A 587 -27.28 19.23 31.50
N GLN A 588 -28.53 19.14 31.93
CA GLN A 588 -28.95 19.62 33.26
C GLN A 588 -28.52 18.62 34.34
N PRO A 589 -28.07 19.06 35.54
CA PRO A 589 -27.85 18.16 36.66
C PRO A 589 -29.14 17.40 37.01
N CYS A 590 -29.03 16.15 37.40
CA CYS A 590 -30.18 15.37 37.84
C CYS A 590 -30.72 15.93 39.18
N ASN A 591 -31.94 16.45 39.20
CA ASN A 591 -32.59 16.91 40.42
C ASN A 591 -32.93 15.70 41.28
N VAL A 592 -32.28 15.54 42.44
CA VAL A 592 -32.62 14.56 43.46
C VAL A 592 -33.79 15.12 44.23
N SER A 593 -35.01 14.96 43.71
CA SER A 593 -36.20 15.25 44.48
C SER A 593 -36.56 14.02 45.32
N TYR A 594 -36.36 14.11 46.65
CA TYR A 594 -36.92 13.13 47.57
C TYR A 594 -38.44 13.08 47.41
N MET A 595 -39.00 12.00 46.88
CA MET A 595 -40.43 11.73 46.91
C MET A 595 -40.82 11.11 48.25
N GLU A 596 -41.45 11.90 49.11
CA GLU A 596 -42.32 11.35 50.17
C GLU A 596 -43.65 10.86 49.57
N PRO A 597 -44.23 9.75 50.04
CA PRO A 597 -45.48 9.24 49.50
C PRO A 597 -46.66 10.02 50.08
N ARG A 598 -47.31 10.85 49.28
CA ARG A 598 -48.64 11.37 49.63
C ARG A 598 -49.73 10.78 48.75
N GLY A 599 -50.56 9.92 49.34
CA GLY A 599 -51.79 9.52 48.72
C GLY A 599 -52.80 10.66 48.70
N GLY A 600 -53.52 10.84 47.62
CA GLY A 600 -54.58 11.85 47.43
C GLY A 600 -55.27 11.72 46.09
N SER A 601 -56.49 11.24 46.16
CA SER A 601 -57.43 11.11 45.04
C SER A 601 -57.67 12.43 44.31
N ASN A 602 -57.57 12.37 42.95
CA ASN A 602 -57.96 13.46 42.08
C ASN A 602 -58.81 12.98 40.88
N LYS A 603 -60.09 12.77 41.13
CA LYS A 603 -61.12 12.54 40.10
C LYS A 603 -61.59 13.84 39.37
N GLU A 604 -61.24 15.02 39.86
CA GLU A 604 -61.70 16.30 39.29
C GLU A 604 -60.76 16.89 38.13
N LYS A 605 -59.56 16.46 37.98
CA LYS A 605 -58.68 17.03 36.93
C LYS A 605 -58.83 16.37 35.54
N VAL A 606 -59.47 15.22 35.45
CA VAL A 606 -59.65 14.50 34.17
C VAL A 606 -60.74 15.13 33.29
N ILE A 607 -61.75 15.77 33.91
CA ILE A 607 -62.88 16.40 33.20
C ILE A 607 -62.47 17.73 32.55
N ALA A 608 -61.54 18.49 33.12
CA ALA A 608 -61.04 19.74 32.59
C ALA A 608 -60.15 19.53 31.36
N ALA A 609 -59.40 18.41 31.27
CA ALA A 609 -58.52 18.08 30.16
C ALA A 609 -59.31 17.69 28.89
N ILE A 610 -60.46 17.07 29.02
CA ILE A 610 -61.29 16.64 27.85
C ILE A 610 -61.97 17.82 27.18
N VAL A 611 -62.36 18.86 27.91
CA VAL A 611 -63.02 20.07 27.34
C VAL A 611 -62.01 20.98 26.63
N ALA A 612 -60.72 21.01 27.06
CA ALA A 612 -59.70 21.81 26.42
C ALA A 612 -59.21 21.19 25.10
N SER A 613 -59.24 19.85 24.95
CA SER A 613 -58.80 19.18 23.73
C SER A 613 -59.78 19.30 22.55
N LEU A 614 -61.10 19.45 22.80
CA LEU A 614 -62.10 19.65 21.76
C LEU A 614 -62.17 21.08 21.21
N GLY A 615 -61.75 22.09 21.99
CA GLY A 615 -61.59 23.47 21.51
C GLY A 615 -60.37 23.75 20.67
N GLY A 616 -59.23 23.04 20.92
CA GLY A 616 -57.99 23.21 20.21
C GLY A 616 -57.99 22.66 18.77
N THR A 617 -58.71 21.55 18.55
CA THR A 617 -58.74 20.91 17.21
C THR A 617 -59.52 21.73 16.17
N LEU A 618 -60.51 22.53 16.57
CA LEU A 618 -61.28 23.43 15.68
C LEU A 618 -60.47 24.67 15.27
N LEU A 619 -59.60 25.18 16.13
CA LEU A 619 -58.73 26.32 15.81
C LEU A 619 -57.53 25.89 14.87
N VAL A 620 -56.98 24.72 15.04
CA VAL A 620 -55.91 24.22 14.17
C VAL A 620 -56.41 23.87 12.76
N SER A 621 -57.61 23.31 12.63
CA SER A 621 -58.20 23.02 11.34
C SER A 621 -58.56 24.28 10.53
N SER A 622 -59.00 25.35 11.19
CA SER A 622 -59.27 26.64 10.51
C SER A 622 -57.99 27.35 10.09
N LEU A 623 -56.91 27.23 10.84
CA LEU A 623 -55.63 27.80 10.51
C LEU A 623 -54.96 27.08 9.32
N LEU A 624 -55.09 25.76 9.22
CA LEU A 624 -54.61 24.97 8.11
C LEU A 624 -55.34 25.26 6.78
N VAL A 625 -56.64 25.51 6.84
CA VAL A 625 -57.42 25.92 5.66
C VAL A 625 -57.02 27.31 5.19
N CYS A 626 -56.76 28.27 6.09
CA CYS A 626 -56.22 29.59 5.72
C CYS A 626 -54.83 29.52 5.06
N ILE A 627 -53.94 28.67 5.58
CA ILE A 627 -52.59 28.49 4.97
C ILE A 627 -52.67 27.85 3.59
N PHE A 628 -53.62 26.93 3.36
CA PHE A 628 -53.81 26.28 2.06
C PHE A 628 -54.37 27.23 1.01
N VAL A 629 -55.30 28.15 1.41
CA VAL A 629 -55.90 29.12 0.50
C VAL A 629 -54.97 30.29 0.15
N PHE A 630 -54.09 30.72 1.06
CA PHE A 630 -53.12 31.80 0.80
C PHE A 630 -51.82 31.31 0.14
N GLY A 631 -51.46 29.98 0.26
CA GLY A 631 -50.25 29.40 -0.34
C GLY A 631 -50.31 29.17 -1.85
N CYS A 632 -51.49 29.26 -2.47
CA CYS A 632 -51.67 28.96 -3.91
C CYS A 632 -51.52 30.18 -4.84
N LYS A 633 -51.18 31.38 -4.35
CA LYS A 633 -51.22 32.60 -5.23
C LYS A 633 -49.86 33.26 -5.50
N THR A 634 -48.72 32.64 -5.15
CA THR A 634 -47.42 33.21 -5.51
C THR A 634 -46.42 32.13 -5.94
N ARG A 635 -46.54 31.69 -7.18
CA ARG A 635 -45.41 31.04 -7.88
C ARG A 635 -45.46 31.33 -9.37
N SER A 636 -44.80 32.39 -9.73
CA SER A 636 -44.22 32.53 -11.06
C SER A 636 -43.09 33.55 -10.97
N MET A 637 -41.90 33.03 -10.74
CA MET A 637 -40.65 33.68 -11.15
C MET A 637 -39.62 32.61 -11.43
N LYS A 638 -39.14 32.62 -12.65
CA LYS A 638 -38.06 31.78 -13.16
C LYS A 638 -36.81 31.98 -12.34
N GLN A 639 -36.24 30.91 -11.83
CA GLN A 639 -34.84 30.89 -11.37
C GLN A 639 -34.08 29.89 -12.21
N ASN A 640 -33.08 30.38 -12.95
CA ASN A 640 -32.11 29.60 -13.67
C ASN A 640 -31.30 28.81 -12.64
N SER A 641 -31.43 27.51 -12.67
CA SER A 641 -30.58 26.62 -11.89
C SER A 641 -29.23 26.49 -12.58
N ALA A 642 -28.19 26.98 -11.92
CA ALA A 642 -26.81 26.57 -12.18
C ALA A 642 -26.65 25.09 -11.82
N PRO A 643 -25.78 24.33 -12.50
CA PRO A 643 -25.59 22.92 -12.23
C PRO A 643 -24.99 22.72 -10.84
N GLU A 644 -25.63 21.91 -10.00
CA GLU A 644 -25.05 21.44 -8.74
C GLU A 644 -23.72 20.74 -9.03
N ARG A 645 -22.63 21.36 -8.61
CA ARG A 645 -21.33 20.70 -8.50
C ARG A 645 -21.45 19.63 -7.40
N LYS A 646 -21.39 18.36 -7.79
CA LYS A 646 -21.17 17.26 -6.83
C LYS A 646 -19.88 17.54 -6.08
N SER A 647 -19.96 17.74 -4.77
CA SER A 647 -18.78 17.98 -3.94
C SER A 647 -17.92 16.72 -3.93
N PRO A 648 -16.62 16.80 -4.23
CA PRO A 648 -15.69 15.67 -4.27
C PRO A 648 -15.21 15.25 -2.87
N PHE A 649 -15.96 15.57 -1.82
CA PHE A 649 -15.54 15.46 -0.43
C PHE A 649 -16.01 14.12 0.16
N SER A 650 -15.09 13.27 0.57
CA SER A 650 -15.36 12.04 1.30
C SER A 650 -14.91 12.18 2.76
N ILE A 651 -15.85 12.11 3.71
CA ILE A 651 -15.58 12.15 5.15
C ILE A 651 -15.71 10.75 5.69
N SER A 652 -14.62 10.20 6.22
CA SER A 652 -14.65 8.86 6.79
C SER A 652 -15.06 8.79 8.27
N TYR A 653 -14.94 9.88 9.07
CA TYR A 653 -15.07 9.80 10.53
C TYR A 653 -15.43 11.12 11.24
N PHE A 654 -16.57 11.76 10.96
CA PHE A 654 -17.02 12.87 11.80
C PHE A 654 -18.53 12.90 12.01
N ASN A 655 -18.95 13.07 13.25
CA ASN A 655 -20.33 13.34 13.62
C ASN A 655 -20.83 14.77 13.28
N ARG A 656 -19.98 15.60 12.73
CA ARG A 656 -20.31 16.86 12.07
C ARG A 656 -19.75 16.82 10.65
N ARG A 657 -20.60 17.13 9.69
CA ARG A 657 -20.19 17.38 8.32
C ARG A 657 -19.19 18.54 8.35
N ILE A 658 -17.87 18.23 8.28
CA ILE A 658 -16.87 19.23 7.97
C ILE A 658 -17.14 19.58 6.51
N VAL A 659 -17.62 20.78 6.28
CA VAL A 659 -17.85 21.24 4.92
C VAL A 659 -16.51 21.71 4.38
N TYR A 660 -16.25 21.44 3.11
CA TYR A 660 -15.04 21.89 2.41
C TYR A 660 -14.80 23.40 2.63
N GLU A 661 -15.89 24.18 2.58
CA GLU A 661 -15.86 25.62 2.80
C GLU A 661 -15.33 26.00 4.19
N ASP A 662 -15.67 25.25 5.24
CA ASP A 662 -15.20 25.53 6.61
C ASP A 662 -13.68 25.39 6.70
N ILE A 663 -13.08 24.45 5.96
CA ILE A 663 -11.63 24.24 5.94
C ILE A 663 -10.93 25.39 5.19
N ILE A 664 -11.46 25.77 4.03
CA ILE A 664 -10.91 26.85 3.21
C ILE A 664 -10.96 28.18 3.98
N GLU A 665 -12.08 28.48 4.63
CA GLU A 665 -12.26 29.68 5.43
C GLU A 665 -11.34 29.66 6.67
N ALA A 666 -11.34 28.56 7.44
CA ALA A 666 -10.55 28.43 8.65
C ALA A 666 -9.03 28.39 8.43
N SER A 667 -8.59 27.99 7.23
CA SER A 667 -7.18 28.02 6.82
C SER A 667 -6.79 29.28 6.04
N ASN A 668 -7.73 30.19 5.81
CA ASN A 668 -7.57 31.34 4.94
C ASN A 668 -6.97 30.93 3.57
N ASN A 669 -7.62 29.92 2.93
CA ASN A 669 -7.18 29.32 1.66
C ASN A 669 -5.77 28.70 1.72
N PHE A 670 -5.41 28.07 2.86
CA PHE A 670 -4.10 27.48 3.13
C PHE A 670 -2.96 28.51 3.12
N ASP A 671 -3.18 29.65 3.79
CA ASP A 671 -2.16 30.67 3.99
C ASP A 671 -0.96 30.09 4.79
N ASP A 672 0.25 30.46 4.39
CA ASP A 672 1.49 29.93 4.98
C ASP A 672 1.65 30.28 6.48
N THR A 673 0.90 31.25 7.02
CA THR A 673 0.87 31.56 8.46
C THR A 673 0.30 30.41 9.30
N TYR A 674 -0.51 29.54 8.72
CA TYR A 674 -1.05 28.34 9.37
C TYR A 674 -0.19 27.08 9.14
N CYS A 675 0.88 27.19 8.33
CA CYS A 675 1.77 26.06 8.03
C CYS A 675 2.61 25.69 9.25
N ILE A 676 2.53 24.43 9.66
CA ILE A 676 3.27 23.87 10.81
C ILE A 676 4.37 22.90 10.40
N GLY A 677 4.45 22.55 9.10
CA GLY A 677 5.49 21.68 8.57
C GLY A 677 5.43 21.57 7.06
N GLU A 678 6.59 21.39 6.46
CA GLU A 678 6.74 21.18 5.01
C GLU A 678 7.55 19.90 4.78
N GLY A 679 7.03 18.99 3.94
CA GLY A 679 7.68 17.76 3.56
C GLY A 679 7.78 17.60 2.04
N THR A 680 8.37 16.48 1.59
CA THR A 680 8.53 16.15 0.17
C THR A 680 7.21 16.07 -0.59
N LEU A 681 6.14 15.62 0.09
CA LEU A 681 4.83 15.37 -0.51
C LEU A 681 3.84 16.54 -0.36
N GLY A 682 4.15 17.55 0.49
CA GLY A 682 3.24 18.67 0.70
C GLY A 682 3.49 19.45 1.98
N LYS A 683 2.56 20.36 2.28
CA LYS A 683 2.57 21.20 3.49
C LYS A 683 1.51 20.75 4.47
N VAL A 684 1.79 20.84 5.77
CA VAL A 684 0.85 20.54 6.85
C VAL A 684 0.43 21.84 7.53
N TYR A 685 -0.87 22.02 7.68
CA TYR A 685 -1.49 23.22 8.26
C TYR A 685 -2.21 22.89 9.55
N ARG A 686 -2.08 23.78 10.55
CA ARG A 686 -2.88 23.72 11.77
C ARG A 686 -4.13 24.56 11.57
N VAL A 687 -5.30 23.94 11.60
CA VAL A 687 -6.58 24.61 11.34
C VAL A 687 -7.52 24.46 12.53
N VAL A 688 -8.18 25.54 12.92
CA VAL A 688 -9.20 25.55 13.96
C VAL A 688 -10.56 25.62 13.30
N LEU A 689 -11.30 24.53 13.31
CA LEU A 689 -12.61 24.42 12.67
C LEU A 689 -13.69 25.21 13.42
N PRO A 690 -14.80 25.60 12.75
CA PRO A 690 -15.98 26.17 13.42
C PRO A 690 -16.48 25.20 14.50
N GLY A 691 -16.35 25.59 15.77
CA GLY A 691 -16.65 24.75 16.92
C GLY A 691 -15.45 24.46 17.83
N GLY A 692 -14.28 25.04 17.51
CA GLY A 692 -13.08 25.06 18.36
C GLY A 692 -12.18 23.83 18.25
N GLN A 693 -12.53 22.85 17.40
CA GLN A 693 -11.69 21.68 17.18
C GLN A 693 -10.46 22.04 16.33
N VAL A 694 -9.29 21.61 16.79
CA VAL A 694 -8.02 21.77 16.08
C VAL A 694 -7.70 20.51 15.28
N VAL A 695 -7.39 20.66 14.00
CA VAL A 695 -7.01 19.58 13.09
C VAL A 695 -5.70 19.91 12.39
N ALA A 696 -4.98 18.87 11.95
CA ALA A 696 -3.84 18.99 11.06
C ALA A 696 -4.27 18.61 9.64
N ILE A 697 -3.97 19.47 8.66
CA ILE A 697 -4.36 19.23 7.27
C ILE A 697 -3.10 19.13 6.43
N LYS A 698 -2.84 17.94 5.87
CA LYS A 698 -1.73 17.68 4.95
C LYS A 698 -2.21 17.94 3.52
N LYS A 699 -1.84 19.09 2.96
CA LYS A 699 -2.16 19.49 1.59
C LYS A 699 -1.04 19.02 0.68
N LEU A 700 -1.38 18.28 -0.39
CA LEU A 700 -0.41 17.85 -1.39
C LEU A 700 0.07 19.01 -2.27
N ARG A 701 1.30 18.93 -2.76
CA ARG A 701 1.82 19.88 -3.73
C ARG A 701 1.09 19.73 -5.06
N CYS A 702 0.51 20.82 -5.55
CA CYS A 702 0.01 20.95 -6.92
C CYS A 702 0.89 22.00 -7.60
N GLU A 703 1.72 21.59 -8.54
CA GLU A 703 2.31 22.52 -9.50
C GLU A 703 1.29 22.74 -10.61
N GLU A 704 1.13 23.97 -11.08
CA GLU A 704 0.13 24.49 -12.00
C GLU A 704 -0.60 23.42 -12.84
N ASN A 705 -1.70 22.84 -12.28
CA ASN A 705 -2.60 21.84 -12.88
C ASN A 705 -2.11 20.38 -13.03
N ASN A 706 -0.96 19.97 -12.45
CA ASN A 706 -0.55 18.57 -12.40
C ASN A 706 -0.14 18.18 -10.98
N LEU A 707 -0.90 17.26 -10.37
CA LEU A 707 -0.47 16.54 -9.17
C LEU A 707 0.67 15.59 -9.53
N ASP A 708 1.78 15.69 -8.78
CA ASP A 708 2.88 14.73 -8.89
C ASP A 708 2.37 13.30 -8.60
N ILE A 709 2.72 12.36 -9.48
CA ILE A 709 2.22 10.98 -9.42
C ILE A 709 2.68 10.27 -8.15
N GLU A 710 3.85 10.60 -7.65
CA GLU A 710 4.37 10.03 -6.41
C GLU A 710 3.54 10.50 -5.21
N SER A 711 3.13 11.75 -5.23
CA SER A 711 2.20 12.33 -4.25
C SER A 711 0.82 11.68 -4.29
N ILE A 712 0.29 11.35 -5.48
CA ILE A 712 -0.99 10.65 -5.62
C ILE A 712 -0.89 9.20 -5.12
N LYS A 713 0.19 8.49 -5.43
CA LYS A 713 0.42 7.12 -4.94
C LYS A 713 0.53 7.09 -3.42
N SER A 714 1.30 8.01 -2.86
CA SER A 714 1.45 8.17 -1.42
C SER A 714 0.11 8.49 -0.76
N PHE A 715 -0.65 9.44 -1.31
CA PHE A 715 -1.99 9.79 -0.85
C PHE A 715 -2.94 8.59 -0.81
N ARG A 716 -2.97 7.78 -1.87
CA ARG A 716 -3.79 6.56 -1.92
C ARG A 716 -3.34 5.52 -0.90
N SER A 717 -2.03 5.25 -0.82
CA SER A 717 -1.47 4.33 0.17
C SER A 717 -1.83 4.75 1.60
N GLU A 718 -1.77 6.05 1.88
CA GLU A 718 -2.07 6.61 3.19
C GLU A 718 -3.55 6.46 3.53
N ILE A 719 -4.46 6.72 2.59
CA ILE A 719 -5.89 6.48 2.77
C ILE A 719 -6.18 4.99 2.98
N GLU A 720 -5.65 4.12 2.09
CA GLU A 720 -5.90 2.68 2.18
C GLU A 720 -5.39 2.09 3.51
N ALA A 721 -4.18 2.45 3.92
CA ALA A 721 -3.62 1.97 5.18
C ALA A 721 -4.40 2.49 6.39
N MET A 722 -4.77 3.79 6.40
CA MET A 722 -5.37 4.43 7.57
C MET A 722 -6.89 4.25 7.67
N THR A 723 -7.59 3.99 6.56
CA THR A 723 -9.04 3.73 6.63
C THR A 723 -9.39 2.42 7.35
N GLY A 724 -8.46 1.44 7.33
CA GLY A 724 -8.60 0.16 8.04
C GLY A 724 -7.81 0.06 9.35
N THR A 725 -7.03 1.09 9.71
CA THR A 725 -6.07 1.02 10.83
C THR A 725 -6.54 1.90 11.98
N ARG A 726 -6.71 1.31 13.18
CA ARG A 726 -7.10 2.03 14.38
C ARG A 726 -6.42 1.49 15.61
N HIS A 727 -5.57 2.30 16.16
CA HIS A 727 -4.85 1.97 17.39
C HIS A 727 -4.56 3.27 18.15
N ARG A 728 -4.56 3.21 19.49
CA ARG A 728 -4.31 4.38 20.34
C ARG A 728 -2.98 5.08 20.08
N ASN A 729 -1.98 4.35 19.55
CA ASN A 729 -0.66 4.87 19.22
C ASN A 729 -0.46 5.06 17.69
N ILE A 730 -1.54 5.26 16.94
CA ILE A 730 -1.55 5.62 15.52
C ILE A 730 -2.41 6.89 15.37
N VAL A 731 -1.91 7.88 14.63
CA VAL A 731 -2.63 9.13 14.36
C VAL A 731 -3.94 8.84 13.63
N LYS A 732 -5.03 9.49 14.02
CA LYS A 732 -6.34 9.29 13.41
C LYS A 732 -6.48 10.11 12.13
N LEU A 733 -6.86 9.47 11.03
CA LEU A 733 -7.32 10.13 9.82
C LEU A 733 -8.81 10.45 9.97
N TYR A 734 -9.17 11.73 9.90
CA TYR A 734 -10.55 12.19 10.01
C TYR A 734 -11.28 12.24 8.68
N GLY A 735 -10.55 12.47 7.59
CA GLY A 735 -11.13 12.55 6.27
C GLY A 735 -10.12 12.97 5.21
N PHE A 736 -10.57 13.04 3.98
CA PHE A 736 -9.76 13.48 2.86
C PHE A 736 -10.59 14.20 1.80
N CYS A 737 -9.95 15.04 1.03
CA CYS A 737 -10.47 15.64 -0.20
C CYS A 737 -9.61 15.19 -1.37
N SER A 738 -10.24 14.70 -2.43
CA SER A 738 -9.57 14.29 -3.66
C SER A 738 -10.21 15.04 -4.84
N ASP A 739 -9.80 16.29 -5.01
CA ASP A 739 -10.17 17.13 -6.15
C ASP A 739 -8.93 17.43 -6.98
N PRO A 740 -9.00 17.44 -8.32
CA PRO A 740 -7.86 17.76 -9.18
C PRO A 740 -7.20 19.13 -8.90
N SER A 741 -7.95 20.07 -8.36
CA SER A 741 -7.47 21.42 -8.00
C SER A 741 -6.96 21.51 -6.56
N LEU A 742 -7.37 20.58 -5.67
CA LEU A 742 -7.04 20.64 -4.25
C LEU A 742 -7.19 19.28 -3.57
N THR A 743 -6.07 18.64 -3.28
CA THR A 743 -6.03 17.33 -2.61
C THR A 743 -5.39 17.47 -1.24
N PHE A 744 -6.09 16.97 -0.19
CA PHE A 744 -5.58 17.03 1.18
C PHE A 744 -6.14 15.92 2.08
N LEU A 745 -5.43 15.65 3.18
CA LEU A 745 -5.80 14.71 4.25
C LEU A 745 -6.02 15.49 5.55
N ILE A 746 -6.99 15.08 6.35
CA ILE A 746 -7.34 15.72 7.63
C ILE A 746 -7.04 14.75 8.77
N TYR A 747 -6.16 15.16 9.69
CA TYR A 747 -5.71 14.35 10.81
C TYR A 747 -6.05 14.96 12.16
N GLU A 748 -5.98 14.13 13.19
CA GLU A 748 -5.87 14.56 14.57
C GLU A 748 -4.61 15.42 14.75
N TYR A 749 -4.78 16.58 15.42
CA TYR A 749 -3.65 17.47 15.67
C TYR A 749 -2.86 17.00 16.89
N MET A 750 -1.54 16.86 16.75
CA MET A 750 -0.62 16.47 17.82
C MET A 750 0.12 17.68 18.36
N GLU A 751 -0.17 18.06 19.59
CA GLU A 751 0.24 19.36 20.17
C GLU A 751 1.73 19.48 20.40
N ARG A 752 2.46 18.38 20.61
CA ARG A 752 3.90 18.38 20.89
C ARG A 752 4.77 18.21 19.64
N GLY A 753 4.16 18.00 18.46
CA GLY A 753 4.87 17.80 17.20
C GLY A 753 5.62 16.48 17.11
N SER A 754 6.70 16.42 16.34
CA SER A 754 7.45 15.19 16.10
C SER A 754 8.43 14.88 17.24
N LEU A 755 8.68 13.60 17.45
CA LEU A 755 9.70 13.13 18.38
C LEU A 755 11.10 13.63 17.99
N ASN A 756 11.37 13.76 16.68
CA ASN A 756 12.62 14.35 16.18
C ASN A 756 12.81 15.79 16.67
N ASP A 757 11.77 16.62 16.62
CA ASP A 757 11.85 18.01 17.07
C ASP A 757 12.03 18.11 18.58
N MET A 758 11.39 17.20 19.33
CA MET A 758 11.57 17.11 20.78
C MET A 758 12.98 16.66 21.17
N LEU A 759 13.57 15.67 20.47
CA LEU A 759 14.91 15.16 20.79
C LEU A 759 16.03 16.12 20.34
N ARG A 760 15.84 16.90 19.29
CA ARG A 760 16.82 17.88 18.79
C ARG A 760 16.93 19.15 19.61
N ASP A 761 15.83 19.57 20.21
CA ASP A 761 15.76 20.74 21.04
C ASP A 761 16.28 20.38 22.46
N ASN A 762 17.31 21.08 22.94
CA ASN A 762 17.94 20.75 24.21
C ASN A 762 17.03 20.93 25.43
N GLU A 763 16.13 21.91 25.41
CA GLU A 763 15.19 22.15 26.51
C GLU A 763 14.06 21.12 26.49
N LYS A 764 13.45 20.90 25.32
CA LYS A 764 12.35 19.92 25.16
C LYS A 764 12.79 18.49 25.39
N ALA A 765 14.03 18.13 25.02
CA ALA A 765 14.56 16.79 25.26
C ALA A 765 14.65 16.43 26.75
N THR A 766 14.80 17.44 27.63
CA THR A 766 14.82 17.21 29.10
C THR A 766 13.41 17.00 29.66
N GLU A 767 12.34 17.40 28.96
CA GLU A 767 10.96 17.05 29.34
C GLU A 767 10.70 15.54 29.16
N LEU A 768 11.41 14.89 28.21
CA LEU A 768 11.36 13.46 27.95
C LEU A 768 12.22 12.69 28.95
N VAL A 769 11.81 12.70 30.22
CA VAL A 769 12.45 11.93 31.30
C VAL A 769 12.41 10.43 31.01
N TRP A 770 13.28 9.63 31.63
CA TRP A 770 13.41 8.19 31.38
C TRP A 770 12.09 7.42 31.37
N PRO A 771 11.15 7.59 32.31
CA PRO A 771 9.85 6.91 32.22
C PRO A 771 9.08 7.24 30.96
N LYS A 772 9.10 8.52 30.51
CA LYS A 772 8.43 8.92 29.26
C LYS A 772 9.08 8.34 28.03
N ARG A 773 10.41 8.23 27.99
CA ARG A 773 11.11 7.56 26.88
C ARG A 773 10.75 6.08 26.78
N VAL A 774 10.62 5.39 27.90
CA VAL A 774 10.16 4.00 27.96
C VAL A 774 8.72 3.89 27.45
N GLU A 775 7.82 4.76 27.88
CA GLU A 775 6.42 4.81 27.40
C GLU A 775 6.34 5.05 25.89
N ILE A 776 7.18 5.93 25.34
CA ILE A 776 7.25 6.20 23.88
C ILE A 776 7.67 4.94 23.14
N VAL A 777 8.74 4.27 23.57
CA VAL A 777 9.20 3.01 22.95
C VAL A 777 8.10 1.94 23.00
N LYS A 778 7.44 1.79 24.16
CA LYS A 778 6.32 0.86 24.35
C LYS A 778 5.16 1.17 23.42
N GLY A 779 4.75 2.44 23.30
CA GLY A 779 3.66 2.85 22.44
C GLY A 779 3.93 2.57 20.96
N VAL A 780 5.15 2.84 20.48
CA VAL A 780 5.56 2.51 19.11
C VAL A 780 5.58 0.99 18.90
N ALA A 781 6.10 0.21 19.85
CA ALA A 781 6.11 -1.25 19.77
C ALA A 781 4.69 -1.83 19.67
N GLN A 782 3.74 -1.32 20.48
CA GLN A 782 2.34 -1.74 20.46
C GLN A 782 1.66 -1.42 19.12
N ALA A 783 1.90 -0.23 18.56
CA ALA A 783 1.36 0.16 17.25
C ALA A 783 1.89 -0.75 16.14
N LEU A 784 3.19 -1.03 16.12
CA LEU A 784 3.79 -1.94 15.12
C LEU A 784 3.32 -3.39 15.31
N SER A 785 3.19 -3.86 16.55
CA SER A 785 2.65 -5.19 16.83
C SER A 785 1.22 -5.33 16.28
N TYR A 786 0.38 -4.32 16.49
CA TYR A 786 -0.97 -4.26 15.95
C TYR A 786 -0.97 -4.29 14.42
N MET A 787 -0.14 -3.48 13.76
CA MET A 787 -0.06 -3.40 12.30
C MET A 787 0.39 -4.73 11.67
N HIS A 788 1.39 -5.39 12.28
CA HIS A 788 1.98 -6.61 11.73
C HIS A 788 1.17 -7.87 12.00
N HIS A 789 0.40 -7.91 13.10
CA HIS A 789 -0.18 -9.17 13.58
C HIS A 789 -1.69 -9.14 13.78
N ASP A 790 -2.28 -7.96 13.98
CA ASP A 790 -3.71 -7.82 14.28
C ASP A 790 -4.47 -7.21 13.10
N CYS A 791 -3.78 -6.50 12.20
CA CYS A 791 -4.33 -6.10 10.91
C CYS A 791 -4.38 -7.28 9.93
N ASN A 792 -5.44 -7.35 9.12
CA ASN A 792 -5.58 -8.38 8.09
C ASN A 792 -6.10 -7.76 6.76
N PRO A 793 -5.26 -7.72 5.72
CA PRO A 793 -3.87 -8.20 5.69
C PRO A 793 -2.93 -7.35 6.57
N PRO A 794 -1.80 -7.92 7.04
CA PRO A 794 -0.81 -7.17 7.81
C PRO A 794 -0.32 -5.93 7.06
N ILE A 795 -0.06 -4.85 7.81
CA ILE A 795 0.42 -3.59 7.27
C ILE A 795 1.88 -3.40 7.66
N ILE A 796 2.72 -3.10 6.67
CA ILE A 796 4.11 -2.70 6.87
C ILE A 796 4.21 -1.20 6.59
N HIS A 797 4.78 -0.43 7.51
CA HIS A 797 4.88 1.02 7.41
C HIS A 797 5.96 1.48 6.44
N ARG A 798 7.15 0.86 6.51
CA ARG A 798 8.35 1.09 5.69
C ARG A 798 9.08 2.42 5.92
N ASP A 799 8.54 3.30 6.76
CA ASP A 799 9.20 4.58 7.10
C ASP A 799 9.04 4.94 8.59
N ILE A 800 9.42 4.02 9.48
CA ILE A 800 9.46 4.28 10.91
C ILE A 800 10.70 5.11 11.24
N SER A 801 10.50 6.34 11.69
CA SER A 801 11.55 7.28 12.07
C SER A 801 11.04 8.26 13.15
N SER A 802 11.93 8.97 13.82
CA SER A 802 11.54 9.97 14.83
C SER A 802 10.75 11.15 14.25
N LYS A 803 10.80 11.39 12.94
CA LYS A 803 9.97 12.39 12.24
C LYS A 803 8.52 11.94 12.11
N ASN A 804 8.28 10.64 11.96
CA ASN A 804 6.97 10.05 11.75
C ASN A 804 6.33 9.53 13.04
N VAL A 805 6.97 9.74 14.19
CA VAL A 805 6.38 9.54 15.52
C VAL A 805 6.02 10.91 16.09
N LEU A 806 4.72 11.18 16.23
CA LEU A 806 4.18 12.42 16.78
C LEU A 806 3.82 12.22 18.25
N LEU A 807 3.85 13.29 19.02
CA LEU A 807 3.57 13.27 20.46
C LEU A 807 2.30 14.08 20.78
N SER A 808 1.38 13.46 21.53
CA SER A 808 0.21 14.13 22.08
C SER A 808 0.60 15.11 23.20
N LYS A 809 -0.37 15.89 23.69
CA LYS A 809 -0.20 16.80 24.85
C LYS A 809 0.42 16.09 26.05
N ASN A 810 0.11 14.80 26.26
CA ASN A 810 0.57 13.98 27.38
C ASN A 810 1.90 13.26 27.11
N LEU A 811 2.55 13.56 25.97
CA LEU A 811 3.79 12.91 25.49
C LEU A 811 3.58 11.41 25.16
N GLU A 812 2.38 11.02 24.72
CA GLU A 812 2.09 9.69 24.19
C GLU A 812 2.47 9.62 22.73
N ALA A 813 3.11 8.52 22.32
CA ALA A 813 3.58 8.35 20.95
C ALA A 813 2.48 7.88 20.00
N HIS A 814 2.42 8.48 18.79
CA HIS A 814 1.51 8.12 17.72
C HIS A 814 2.28 8.02 16.40
N ILE A 815 2.19 6.89 15.71
CA ILE A 815 2.79 6.69 14.38
C ILE A 815 1.95 7.45 13.36
N SER A 816 2.61 8.14 12.42
CA SER A 816 2.02 8.95 11.36
C SER A 816 2.72 8.74 10.01
N ASP A 817 2.19 9.32 8.94
CA ASP A 817 2.70 9.30 7.57
C ASP A 817 2.77 7.89 6.94
N PHE A 818 1.60 7.36 6.60
CA PHE A 818 1.41 6.05 5.98
C PHE A 818 1.57 6.07 4.43
N GLY A 819 2.12 7.14 3.88
CA GLY A 819 2.28 7.30 2.42
C GLY A 819 3.12 6.21 1.75
N THR A 820 3.99 5.55 2.52
CA THR A 820 4.83 4.43 2.06
C THR A 820 4.31 3.06 2.47
N ALA A 821 3.25 2.99 3.28
CA ALA A 821 2.74 1.74 3.85
C ALA A 821 2.25 0.75 2.78
N ARG A 822 2.32 -0.55 3.09
CA ARG A 822 1.88 -1.64 2.20
C ARG A 822 1.22 -2.76 2.98
N PHE A 823 0.25 -3.41 2.33
CA PHE A 823 -0.40 -4.62 2.83
C PHE A 823 0.37 -5.86 2.41
N LEU A 824 0.68 -6.75 3.35
CA LEU A 824 1.20 -8.09 3.07
C LEU A 824 0.05 -9.00 2.63
N LYS A 825 -0.09 -9.23 1.31
CA LYS A 825 -1.01 -10.24 0.76
C LYS A 825 -0.23 -11.51 0.47
N ALA A 826 -0.78 -12.66 0.81
CA ALA A 826 -0.11 -13.97 0.74
C ALA A 826 0.43 -14.35 -0.66
N ASP A 827 -0.12 -13.78 -1.73
CA ASP A 827 0.25 -14.08 -3.13
C ASP A 827 0.91 -12.93 -3.88
N SER A 828 1.22 -11.82 -3.19
CA SER A 828 1.87 -10.68 -3.84
C SER A 828 3.36 -10.63 -3.46
N HIS A 829 4.22 -11.08 -4.35
CA HIS A 829 5.59 -10.57 -4.40
C HIS A 829 5.49 -9.09 -4.77
N ILE A 830 5.34 -8.23 -3.75
CA ILE A 830 5.16 -6.80 -3.93
C ILE A 830 6.52 -6.20 -4.29
N TRP A 831 6.71 -5.97 -5.56
CA TRP A 831 7.83 -5.21 -6.10
C TRP A 831 7.60 -3.73 -5.82
N THR A 832 8.35 -3.13 -4.91
CA THR A 832 8.22 -1.71 -4.58
C THR A 832 9.55 -0.99 -4.72
N SER A 833 9.51 0.28 -5.16
CA SER A 833 10.65 1.18 -5.10
C SER A 833 11.14 1.31 -3.65
N PHE A 834 12.43 1.63 -3.49
CA PHE A 834 13.00 1.97 -2.18
C PHE A 834 12.16 3.08 -1.54
N ALA A 835 11.72 2.86 -0.31
CA ALA A 835 11.04 3.85 0.50
C ALA A 835 11.56 3.76 1.93
N GLY A 836 11.66 4.90 2.60
CA GLY A 836 12.10 5.00 3.99
C GLY A 836 13.10 6.13 4.19
N THR A 837 13.22 6.56 5.44
CA THR A 837 14.13 7.62 5.87
C THR A 837 15.56 7.08 5.95
N TYR A 838 16.52 7.79 5.30
CA TYR A 838 17.94 7.42 5.35
C TYR A 838 18.43 7.29 6.80
N GLY A 839 19.14 6.20 7.10
CA GLY A 839 19.65 5.86 8.44
C GLY A 839 18.70 4.99 9.28
N TYR A 840 17.39 4.89 8.92
CA TYR A 840 16.42 4.00 9.58
C TYR A 840 16.05 2.80 8.72
N ALA A 841 16.25 2.90 7.42
CA ALA A 841 15.87 1.86 6.48
C ALA A 841 16.67 0.57 6.73
N ALA A 842 15.97 -0.56 6.77
CA ALA A 842 16.60 -1.87 6.92
C ALA A 842 17.49 -2.19 5.72
N PRO A 843 18.67 -2.80 5.94
CA PRO A 843 19.63 -3.05 4.86
C PRO A 843 19.05 -3.90 3.73
N GLU A 844 18.16 -4.85 4.02
CA GLU A 844 17.51 -5.67 3.00
C GLU A 844 16.60 -4.87 2.07
N LEU A 845 16.08 -3.71 2.47
CA LEU A 845 15.29 -2.85 1.58
C LEU A 845 16.11 -2.30 0.40
N ALA A 846 17.43 -2.24 0.55
CA ALA A 846 18.33 -1.91 -0.55
C ALA A 846 18.55 -3.10 -1.52
N TYR A 847 18.30 -4.34 -1.06
CA TYR A 847 18.73 -5.55 -1.75
C TYR A 847 17.59 -6.47 -2.16
N THR A 848 16.47 -6.45 -1.43
CA THR A 848 15.32 -7.30 -1.72
C THR A 848 14.07 -6.46 -1.90
N LYS A 849 13.29 -6.78 -2.90
CA LYS A 849 11.96 -6.17 -3.11
C LYS A 849 10.85 -6.94 -2.40
N ALA A 850 11.18 -8.06 -1.78
CA ALA A 850 10.27 -8.75 -0.84
C ALA A 850 10.29 -8.00 0.49
N VAL A 851 9.39 -7.03 0.63
CA VAL A 851 9.21 -6.29 1.87
C VAL A 851 8.48 -7.20 2.86
N THR A 852 9.07 -7.40 4.03
CA THR A 852 8.46 -8.11 5.15
C THR A 852 8.33 -7.17 6.34
N GLU A 853 7.53 -7.55 7.34
CA GLU A 853 7.41 -6.81 8.61
C GLU A 853 8.77 -6.59 9.32
N LYS A 854 9.78 -7.38 8.96
CA LYS A 854 11.13 -7.29 9.53
C LYS A 854 11.87 -6.00 9.20
N CYS A 855 11.47 -5.29 8.16
CA CYS A 855 12.04 -3.98 7.87
C CYS A 855 11.61 -2.92 8.92
N ASP A 856 10.34 -2.93 9.34
CA ASP A 856 9.87 -2.03 10.40
C ASP A 856 10.50 -2.39 11.76
N VAL A 857 10.78 -3.68 12.00
CA VAL A 857 11.50 -4.14 13.20
C VAL A 857 12.91 -3.54 13.26
N PHE A 858 13.62 -3.49 12.13
CA PHE A 858 14.94 -2.84 12.09
C PHE A 858 14.83 -1.34 12.38
N SER A 859 13.92 -0.66 11.71
CA SER A 859 13.68 0.78 11.89
C SER A 859 13.28 1.11 13.34
N PHE A 860 12.49 0.24 13.98
CA PHE A 860 12.16 0.32 15.40
C PHE A 860 13.42 0.21 16.28
N GLY A 861 14.34 -0.69 15.96
CA GLY A 861 15.62 -0.82 16.67
C GLY A 861 16.45 0.46 16.62
N VAL A 862 16.55 1.09 15.44
CA VAL A 862 17.24 2.39 15.27
C VAL A 862 16.55 3.48 16.10
N LEU A 863 15.21 3.57 16.01
CA LEU A 863 14.42 4.54 16.74
C LEU A 863 14.53 4.37 18.27
N ALA A 864 14.53 3.13 18.77
CA ALA A 864 14.70 2.85 20.19
C ALA A 864 16.06 3.35 20.70
N PHE A 865 17.13 3.14 19.92
CA PHE A 865 18.44 3.71 20.24
C PHE A 865 18.47 5.23 20.20
N GLU A 866 17.81 5.85 19.21
CA GLU A 866 17.73 7.31 19.13
C GLU A 866 17.01 7.89 20.37
N ILE A 867 15.95 7.25 20.84
CA ILE A 867 15.24 7.64 22.05
C ILE A 867 16.15 7.53 23.29
N LEU A 868 16.95 6.46 23.39
CA LEU A 868 17.87 6.25 24.53
C LEU A 868 19.06 7.22 24.50
N THR A 869 19.63 7.49 23.33
CA THR A 869 20.85 8.30 23.18
C THR A 869 20.54 9.80 23.02
N GLY A 870 19.27 10.15 22.74
CA GLY A 870 18.86 11.52 22.45
C GLY A 870 19.30 12.06 21.09
N LYS A 871 19.92 11.24 20.25
CA LYS A 871 20.36 11.57 18.88
C LYS A 871 20.39 10.31 18.01
N HIS A 872 20.30 10.48 16.71
CA HIS A 872 20.39 9.36 15.77
C HIS A 872 21.69 8.56 15.99
N PRO A 873 21.62 7.21 16.14
CA PRO A 873 22.77 6.39 16.55
C PRO A 873 23.90 6.31 15.51
N GLY A 874 23.66 6.64 14.25
CA GLY A 874 24.73 6.75 13.23
C GLY A 874 25.68 5.54 13.19
N ASP A 875 27.00 5.84 13.33
CA ASP A 875 28.07 4.84 13.30
C ASP A 875 27.98 3.77 14.41
N LEU A 876 27.23 4.03 15.49
CA LEU A 876 27.01 3.05 16.55
C LEU A 876 26.33 1.78 16.02
N ILE A 877 25.42 1.91 15.04
CA ILE A 877 24.74 0.76 14.40
C ILE A 877 25.78 -0.11 13.71
N SER A 878 26.65 0.48 12.90
CA SER A 878 27.72 -0.23 12.20
C SER A 878 28.67 -0.92 13.17
N HIS A 879 28.98 -0.25 14.29
CA HIS A 879 29.84 -0.80 15.32
C HIS A 879 29.22 -2.02 16.03
N ILE A 880 27.91 -1.95 16.35
CA ILE A 880 27.17 -3.06 16.97
C ILE A 880 27.08 -4.25 16.00
N GLN A 881 26.87 -3.99 14.71
CA GLN A 881 26.78 -5.03 13.68
C GLN A 881 28.11 -5.74 13.44
N THR A 882 29.25 -5.03 13.57
CA THR A 882 30.58 -5.54 13.26
C THR A 882 31.23 -6.28 14.43
N TYR A 883 31.12 -5.76 15.65
CA TYR A 883 31.85 -6.24 16.81
C TYR A 883 31.00 -7.01 17.84
N GLY A 884 29.70 -7.11 17.63
CA GLY A 884 28.77 -7.82 18.53
C GLY A 884 28.59 -7.16 19.90
N VAL A 885 27.81 -7.81 20.75
CA VAL A 885 27.30 -7.27 22.04
C VAL A 885 28.29 -7.40 23.21
N GLN A 886 29.35 -8.20 23.10
CA GLN A 886 30.17 -8.66 24.27
C GLN A 886 30.93 -7.55 25.01
N ASN A 887 31.07 -6.33 24.40
CA ASN A 887 31.80 -5.20 25.03
C ASN A 887 30.93 -3.93 25.09
N PHE A 888 29.58 -4.04 25.03
CA PHE A 888 28.73 -2.89 24.94
C PHE A 888 28.18 -2.44 26.30
N ASN A 889 28.68 -1.31 26.80
CA ASN A 889 28.19 -0.72 28.04
C ASN A 889 27.08 0.30 27.72
N PHE A 890 25.81 -0.12 27.78
CA PHE A 890 24.66 0.73 27.46
C PHE A 890 24.58 2.03 28.26
N LYS A 891 25.16 2.09 29.49
CA LYS A 891 25.16 3.28 30.33
C LYS A 891 25.95 4.45 29.75
N GLU A 892 26.96 4.15 28.92
CA GLU A 892 27.83 5.17 28.30
C GLU A 892 27.17 5.86 27.10
N ILE A 893 26.11 5.28 26.55
CA ILE A 893 25.41 5.82 25.38
C ILE A 893 24.11 6.58 25.72
N LEU A 894 23.69 6.52 26.99
CA LEU A 894 22.48 7.21 27.42
C LEU A 894 22.61 8.74 27.21
N ASP A 895 21.47 9.38 26.89
CA ASP A 895 21.41 10.82 26.64
C ASP A 895 22.05 11.63 27.81
N PRO A 896 23.18 12.30 27.58
CA PRO A 896 23.90 13.00 28.64
C PRO A 896 23.14 14.22 29.21
N ARG A 897 22.04 14.66 28.55
CA ARG A 897 21.18 15.73 29.01
C ARG A 897 20.29 15.32 30.18
N LEU A 898 20.09 14.02 30.38
CA LEU A 898 19.31 13.47 31.48
C LEU A 898 20.22 12.88 32.57
N SER A 899 19.89 13.13 33.85
CA SER A 899 20.57 12.44 34.93
C SER A 899 20.37 10.93 34.84
N PRO A 900 21.43 10.13 35.03
CA PRO A 900 21.33 8.68 35.02
C PRO A 900 20.28 8.20 36.04
N PRO A 901 19.44 7.19 35.71
CA PRO A 901 18.46 6.69 36.65
C PRO A 901 19.15 6.05 37.87
N THR A 902 18.70 6.46 39.06
CA THR A 902 19.27 5.99 40.33
C THR A 902 18.63 4.69 40.81
N LYS A 903 17.37 4.41 40.40
CA LYS A 903 16.66 3.18 40.76
C LYS A 903 17.12 2.01 39.88
N GLN A 904 17.46 0.90 40.53
CA GLN A 904 17.97 -0.29 39.85
C GLN A 904 16.93 -0.92 38.89
N GLU A 905 15.66 -0.81 39.22
CA GLU A 905 14.53 -1.25 38.36
C GLU A 905 14.50 -0.49 37.02
N LYS A 906 14.62 0.84 37.05
CA LYS A 906 14.64 1.65 35.82
C LYS A 906 15.90 1.40 34.97
N LEU A 907 17.02 1.04 35.57
CA LEU A 907 18.20 0.60 34.84
C LEU A 907 17.98 -0.74 34.13
N LYS A 908 17.21 -1.66 34.72
CA LYS A 908 16.83 -2.93 34.09
C LYS A 908 15.92 -2.71 32.88
N GLU A 909 14.89 -1.86 32.99
CA GLU A 909 14.02 -1.51 31.86
C GLU A 909 14.81 -0.92 30.68
N LEU A 910 15.72 0.03 30.92
CA LEU A 910 16.55 0.62 29.89
C LEU A 910 17.53 -0.38 29.28
N ALA A 911 18.09 -1.28 30.10
CA ALA A 911 18.94 -2.37 29.60
C ALA A 911 18.17 -3.35 28.74
N LEU A 912 16.94 -3.71 29.13
CA LEU A 912 16.04 -4.55 28.31
C LEU A 912 15.77 -3.90 26.96
N ILE A 913 15.36 -2.62 26.93
CA ILE A 913 15.09 -1.90 25.68
C ILE A 913 16.34 -1.85 24.79
N SER A 914 17.53 -1.61 25.39
CA SER A 914 18.79 -1.61 24.64
C SER A 914 19.07 -2.97 24.01
N ASN A 915 18.90 -4.07 24.75
CA ASN A 915 19.10 -5.44 24.25
C ASN A 915 18.08 -5.80 23.16
N LEU A 916 16.82 -5.39 23.33
CA LEU A 916 15.79 -5.57 22.29
C LEU A 916 16.13 -4.78 21.03
N ALA A 917 16.56 -3.53 21.16
CA ALA A 917 16.99 -2.72 20.03
C ALA A 917 18.17 -3.37 19.27
N ILE A 918 19.17 -3.92 20.00
CA ILE A 918 20.28 -4.69 19.39
C ILE A 918 19.75 -5.89 18.59
N SER A 919 18.80 -6.65 19.17
CA SER A 919 18.23 -7.81 18.50
C SER A 919 17.46 -7.43 17.23
N CYS A 920 16.89 -6.23 17.19
CA CYS A 920 16.19 -5.69 16.00
C CYS A 920 17.16 -5.29 14.88
N LEU A 921 18.40 -4.92 15.20
CA LEU A 921 19.41 -4.43 14.24
C LEU A 921 20.22 -5.55 13.56
N GLN A 922 19.83 -6.83 13.74
CA GLN A 922 20.49 -7.94 13.05
C GLN A 922 20.43 -7.75 11.52
N THR A 923 21.56 -7.99 10.84
CA THR A 923 21.66 -7.90 9.38
C THR A 923 20.77 -8.94 8.70
N ASN A 924 20.73 -10.17 9.22
CA ASN A 924 19.79 -11.19 8.76
C ASN A 924 18.37 -10.87 9.31
N SER A 925 17.44 -10.53 8.42
CA SER A 925 16.06 -10.19 8.76
C SER A 925 15.34 -11.32 9.52
N GLN A 926 15.61 -12.58 9.19
CA GLN A 926 14.99 -13.75 9.87
C GLN A 926 15.42 -13.89 11.34
N SER A 927 16.58 -13.36 11.70
CA SER A 927 17.10 -13.40 13.09
C SER A 927 16.46 -12.32 13.97
N ARG A 928 15.75 -11.35 13.40
CA ARG A 928 15.07 -10.29 14.17
C ARG A 928 13.82 -10.86 14.84
N PRO A 929 13.52 -10.46 16.09
CA PRO A 929 12.29 -10.85 16.77
C PRO A 929 11.05 -10.30 16.03
N THR A 930 9.86 -10.77 16.40
CA THR A 930 8.60 -10.16 15.94
C THR A 930 8.21 -9.01 16.84
N MET A 931 7.45 -8.02 16.33
CA MET A 931 6.98 -6.90 17.18
C MET A 931 6.08 -7.39 18.31
N ARG A 932 5.29 -8.45 18.11
CA ARG A 932 4.50 -9.09 19.19
C ARG A 932 5.38 -9.62 20.33
N SER A 933 6.49 -10.27 20.00
CA SER A 933 7.46 -10.78 21.00
C SER A 933 8.12 -9.63 21.76
N ILE A 934 8.50 -8.55 21.06
CA ILE A 934 9.12 -7.36 21.66
C ILE A 934 8.13 -6.69 22.62
N THR A 935 6.90 -6.46 22.20
CA THR A 935 5.85 -5.84 23.01
C THR A 935 5.60 -6.66 24.28
N HIS A 936 5.48 -7.98 24.14
CA HIS A 936 5.26 -8.87 25.27
C HIS A 936 6.42 -8.81 26.29
N MET A 937 7.68 -8.80 25.84
CA MET A 937 8.84 -8.70 26.72
C MET A 937 8.89 -7.37 27.47
N ILE A 938 8.56 -6.25 26.81
CA ILE A 938 8.50 -4.94 27.45
C ILE A 938 7.36 -4.90 28.50
N GLU A 939 6.22 -5.50 28.21
CA GLU A 939 5.05 -5.51 29.11
C GLU A 939 5.25 -6.40 30.34
N MET A 940 5.91 -7.55 30.19
CA MET A 940 6.19 -8.44 31.32
C MET A 940 7.12 -7.79 32.37
N GLU A 941 8.15 -7.08 31.95
CA GLU A 941 9.06 -6.39 32.88
C GLU A 941 8.36 -5.22 33.58
N THR A 942 7.49 -4.50 32.86
CA THR A 942 6.73 -3.36 33.46
C THR A 942 5.58 -3.80 34.37
N ALA A 943 5.07 -5.03 34.24
CA ALA A 943 3.98 -5.57 35.08
C ALA A 943 4.48 -6.15 36.42
N GLN A 944 5.78 -6.44 36.58
CA GLN A 944 6.35 -6.88 37.86
C GLN A 944 6.52 -5.73 38.87
N ASP A 945 6.36 -4.48 38.41
CA ASP A 945 6.52 -3.25 39.20
C ASP A 945 5.20 -2.59 39.64
N SER A 946 4.03 -3.16 39.29
CA SER A 946 2.68 -2.73 39.73
C SER A 946 2.08 -3.73 40.71
#